data_f7bfe56fdb10666f8fe661794c71160d
#
_entry.id   f7bfe56fdb10666f8fe661794c71160d
#
_cell.length_a   1.000
_cell.length_b   1.000
_cell.length_c   1.000
_cell.angle_alpha   90.00
_cell.angle_beta   90.00
_cell.angle_gamma   90.00
#
_symmetry.space_group_name_H-M   'P 1'
#
loop_
_entity.id
_entity.type
_entity.pdbx_description
1 polymer ?
#
loop_
_entity_poly.entity_id
_entity_poly.type
_entity_poly.pdbx_seq_one_letter_code
_entity_poly.pdbx_strand_id
1 'polypeptide(L)'
;STVFNSLTGLNQHTGNWPGKTVDLFYGMVEYQGEKYCLVDLPGTYSLRASSLEEQVARDFIVNEAPDVTVCVVDATNLERNLNLVFQVRDLTPNCVVCLNLMDEAAFRGIRIDAARLEQELGLPVVPAIAREGTGLEQLMSTIAAVARNTCSSQARAGFQTGGGTGGRRESAGPPGKCSSHIEEFEIEELYREEIEGAEPSDCMDLAERRIQAAYQEASRIVSQVASEKPLQQKDFTAYIDDLVTSRRFGVPLMLALLGMVFFITLYLSNYPSDLLFSLFSQLEGRLTALFVEFGISPWIHGMLVLGVYRTVAWVTAVMFPPMAIFFPIFTLLEDAGYLPRVAFNLDHLFQKCNGHGKQALAMAMGFGCNAAGVVAARIIESPRERLIAMLTNTFVPCNGRFPSLLLFSSVFYHGIRWGSQPATHAAGHALTSGVCTGKLSVVSPPELAAVLPAVSPEMSPAVSAAVSGAAVLGAISIGVISTFIVSYLLSKTVLKGVPSSFIMELPPYRKPKVIQVLVRAFKDRTVFVLQRAVWVAAPCGAITWLLANTWLGGQTLLGALAALLNPVGRMLGLDGVILLAFILGFPANEIVIPIALMAYLSQGTMCQPASLGAVHSVLFSHGWTWLTALSAMLFSVLHFPCGTTVYTVYKETGSKKWALLSIVIPLVFACIVLVFLQLAVRLTGLG
;
A
#
# COMPACT_ATOMS: atom_id res chain seq x y z
N SER A 1 -7.78 6.17 -22.10
CA SER A 1 -8.65 7.24 -21.54
C SER A 1 -8.32 8.65 -22.05
N THR A 2 -7.03 9.04 -22.31
CA THR A 2 -6.75 10.41 -22.82
C THR A 2 -7.40 10.64 -24.19
N VAL A 3 -7.25 9.70 -25.14
CA VAL A 3 -7.90 9.76 -26.47
C VAL A 3 -9.41 9.83 -26.30
N PHE A 4 -9.99 8.97 -25.46
CA PHE A 4 -11.42 8.94 -25.18
C PHE A 4 -11.93 10.28 -24.62
N ASN A 5 -11.26 10.85 -23.62
CA ASN A 5 -11.63 12.16 -23.04
C ASN A 5 -11.54 13.29 -24.05
N SER A 6 -10.50 13.29 -24.90
CA SER A 6 -10.33 14.32 -25.91
C SER A 6 -11.37 14.23 -27.02
N LEU A 7 -11.88 13.04 -27.35
CA LEU A 7 -12.93 12.84 -28.34
C LEU A 7 -14.33 13.11 -27.80
N THR A 8 -14.61 12.69 -26.56
CA THR A 8 -15.96 12.77 -25.96
C THR A 8 -16.21 14.04 -25.16
N GLY A 9 -15.16 14.80 -24.80
CA GLY A 9 -15.24 15.94 -23.90
C GLY A 9 -15.50 15.56 -22.43
N LEU A 10 -15.50 14.27 -22.10
CA LEU A 10 -15.67 13.76 -20.74
C LEU A 10 -14.35 13.88 -19.96
N ASN A 11 -14.44 14.05 -18.64
CA ASN A 11 -13.28 14.10 -17.75
C ASN A 11 -13.13 12.77 -16.99
N GLN A 12 -12.88 11.67 -17.70
CA GLN A 12 -12.51 10.41 -17.06
C GLN A 12 -11.07 10.49 -16.52
N HIS A 13 -10.83 9.81 -15.38
CA HIS A 13 -9.49 9.80 -14.80
C HIS A 13 -8.49 9.14 -15.74
N THR A 14 -7.61 9.97 -16.30
CA THR A 14 -6.46 9.51 -17.09
C THR A 14 -5.37 9.03 -16.15
N GLY A 15 -5.39 7.77 -15.83
CA GLY A 15 -4.36 7.14 -15.02
C GLY A 15 -4.59 5.64 -15.00
N ASN A 16 -3.70 4.90 -15.65
CA ASN A 16 -3.65 3.45 -15.59
C ASN A 16 -3.18 3.04 -14.18
N TRP A 17 -4.07 3.09 -13.18
CA TRP A 17 -3.82 2.55 -11.87
C TRP A 17 -4.58 1.24 -11.75
N PRO A 18 -3.89 0.08 -11.72
CA PRO A 18 -4.52 -1.20 -11.47
C PRO A 18 -5.25 -1.18 -10.12
N GLY A 19 -6.50 -1.62 -10.10
CA GLY A 19 -7.26 -1.79 -8.86
C GLY A 19 -8.47 -0.88 -8.67
N LYS A 20 -8.89 -0.11 -9.69
CA LYS A 20 -10.28 0.37 -9.75
C LYS A 20 -11.19 -0.76 -10.25
N THR A 21 -12.44 -0.74 -9.78
CA THR A 21 -13.53 -1.53 -10.35
C THR A 21 -13.48 -1.41 -11.88
N VAL A 22 -13.56 -2.52 -12.58
CA VAL A 22 -13.46 -2.57 -14.03
C VAL A 22 -14.77 -2.03 -14.60
N ASP A 23 -14.89 -0.70 -14.64
CA ASP A 23 -16.06 -0.03 -15.20
C ASP A 23 -15.77 0.31 -16.68
N LEU A 24 -16.66 -0.10 -17.55
CA LEU A 24 -16.70 0.32 -18.94
C LEU A 24 -17.28 1.73 -19.01
N PHE A 25 -16.59 2.64 -19.70
CA PHE A 25 -17.06 4.00 -19.85
C PHE A 25 -17.56 4.24 -21.28
N TYR A 26 -18.78 4.73 -21.38
CA TYR A 26 -19.45 5.01 -22.64
C TYR A 26 -19.48 6.51 -22.91
N GLY A 27 -19.15 6.93 -24.11
CA GLY A 27 -19.21 8.31 -24.56
C GLY A 27 -19.81 8.43 -25.97
N MET A 28 -20.66 9.42 -26.18
CA MET A 28 -21.24 9.70 -27.47
C MET A 28 -20.48 10.82 -28.17
N VAL A 29 -20.13 10.60 -29.43
CA VAL A 29 -19.47 11.59 -30.29
C VAL A 29 -20.28 11.72 -31.58
N GLU A 30 -20.52 12.94 -32.05
CA GLU A 30 -21.15 13.22 -33.33
C GLU A 30 -20.07 13.64 -34.34
N TYR A 31 -19.97 12.90 -35.43
CA TYR A 31 -19.02 13.17 -36.51
C TYR A 31 -19.71 13.05 -37.87
N GLN A 32 -19.61 14.08 -38.69
CA GLN A 32 -20.26 14.14 -40.05
C GLN A 32 -21.76 13.84 -40.03
N GLY A 33 -22.49 14.20 -38.94
CA GLY A 33 -23.93 13.96 -38.80
C GLY A 33 -24.30 12.54 -38.37
N GLU A 34 -23.33 11.66 -38.15
CA GLU A 34 -23.50 10.32 -37.58
C GLU A 34 -23.09 10.29 -36.13
N LYS A 35 -23.78 9.48 -35.29
CA LYS A 35 -23.50 9.33 -33.87
C LYS A 35 -22.70 8.05 -33.60
N TYR A 36 -21.55 8.19 -32.96
CA TYR A 36 -20.67 7.10 -32.60
C TYR A 36 -20.72 6.91 -31.08
N CYS A 37 -20.89 5.68 -30.63
CA CYS A 37 -20.73 5.29 -29.22
C CYS A 37 -19.31 4.80 -29.02
N LEU A 38 -18.48 5.56 -28.28
CA LEU A 38 -17.15 5.17 -27.90
C LEU A 38 -17.18 4.47 -26.55
N VAL A 39 -16.45 3.36 -26.43
CA VAL A 39 -16.32 2.61 -25.19
C VAL A 39 -14.85 2.58 -24.78
N ASP A 40 -14.53 3.13 -23.62
CA ASP A 40 -13.18 3.07 -23.05
C ASP A 40 -13.02 1.76 -22.30
N LEU A 41 -12.23 0.86 -22.85
CA LEU A 41 -11.90 -0.43 -22.24
C LEU A 41 -10.75 -0.27 -21.24
N PRO A 42 -10.66 -1.15 -20.24
CA PRO A 42 -9.53 -1.16 -19.32
C PRO A 42 -8.20 -1.28 -20.06
N GLY A 43 -7.20 -0.50 -19.64
CA GLY A 43 -5.88 -0.53 -20.25
C GLY A 43 -5.21 -1.90 -20.08
N THR A 44 -4.92 -2.57 -21.18
CA THR A 44 -4.30 -3.90 -21.20
C THR A 44 -3.06 -3.88 -22.09
N TYR A 45 -2.13 -4.78 -21.80
CA TYR A 45 -0.96 -5.04 -22.65
C TYR A 45 -1.06 -6.37 -23.37
N SER A 46 -2.07 -7.18 -23.02
CA SER A 46 -2.34 -8.47 -23.58
C SER A 46 -3.82 -8.81 -23.43
N LEU A 47 -4.38 -9.67 -24.27
CA LEU A 47 -5.76 -10.18 -24.19
C LEU A 47 -5.81 -11.65 -23.71
N ARG A 48 -4.75 -12.14 -23.05
CA ARG A 48 -4.61 -13.55 -22.66
C ARG A 48 -5.36 -13.94 -21.38
N ALA A 49 -6.19 -13.05 -20.86
CA ALA A 49 -7.00 -13.30 -19.65
C ALA A 49 -6.21 -13.61 -18.36
N SER A 50 -4.99 -13.06 -18.24
CA SER A 50 -4.17 -13.18 -17.02
C SER A 50 -4.66 -12.25 -15.91
N SER A 51 -5.33 -11.17 -16.25
CA SER A 51 -5.97 -10.22 -15.32
C SER A 51 -7.46 -10.06 -15.62
N LEU A 52 -8.22 -9.54 -14.64
CA LEU A 52 -9.65 -9.25 -14.83
C LEU A 52 -9.86 -8.20 -15.93
N GLU A 53 -8.96 -7.22 -16.01
CA GLU A 53 -8.97 -6.16 -17.01
C GLU A 53 -8.78 -6.72 -18.42
N GLU A 54 -7.85 -7.67 -18.60
CA GLU A 54 -7.61 -8.36 -19.87
C GLU A 54 -8.81 -9.22 -20.28
N GLN A 55 -9.43 -9.92 -19.32
CA GLN A 55 -10.65 -10.69 -19.56
C GLN A 55 -11.80 -9.81 -20.04
N VAL A 56 -12.06 -8.70 -19.33
CA VAL A 56 -13.16 -7.78 -19.69
C VAL A 56 -12.93 -7.16 -21.07
N ALA A 57 -11.69 -6.76 -21.39
CA ALA A 57 -11.38 -6.19 -22.69
C ALA A 57 -11.55 -7.23 -23.81
N ARG A 58 -11.06 -8.45 -23.62
CA ARG A 58 -11.23 -9.55 -24.58
C ARG A 58 -12.70 -9.92 -24.78
N ASP A 59 -13.41 -10.14 -23.66
CA ASP A 59 -14.82 -10.57 -23.70
C ASP A 59 -15.71 -9.49 -24.34
N PHE A 60 -15.38 -8.20 -24.15
CA PHE A 60 -16.07 -7.11 -24.84
C PHE A 60 -15.82 -7.15 -26.35
N ILE A 61 -14.58 -7.32 -26.79
CA ILE A 61 -14.24 -7.36 -28.22
C ILE A 61 -14.90 -8.56 -28.89
N VAL A 62 -14.93 -9.72 -28.21
CA VAL A 62 -15.49 -10.96 -28.80
C VAL A 62 -17.02 -10.98 -28.74
N ASN A 63 -17.63 -10.67 -27.56
CA ASN A 63 -19.07 -10.84 -27.36
C ASN A 63 -19.90 -9.66 -27.86
N GLU A 64 -19.41 -8.42 -27.69
CA GLU A 64 -20.14 -7.21 -28.17
C GLU A 64 -19.79 -6.86 -29.61
N ALA A 65 -18.74 -7.49 -30.19
CA ALA A 65 -18.31 -7.35 -31.59
C ALA A 65 -18.41 -5.89 -32.10
N PRO A 66 -17.64 -4.93 -31.57
CA PRO A 66 -17.71 -3.53 -31.94
C PRO A 66 -17.42 -3.35 -33.46
N ASP A 67 -18.08 -2.37 -34.10
CA ASP A 67 -17.89 -2.07 -35.54
C ASP A 67 -16.42 -1.76 -35.87
N VAL A 68 -15.70 -1.09 -34.93
CA VAL A 68 -14.28 -0.76 -35.06
C VAL A 68 -13.60 -0.84 -33.68
N THR A 69 -12.45 -1.50 -33.62
CA THR A 69 -11.60 -1.53 -32.44
C THR A 69 -10.39 -0.61 -32.65
N VAL A 70 -10.20 0.37 -31.75
CA VAL A 70 -9.06 1.30 -31.80
C VAL A 70 -7.98 0.87 -30.82
N CYS A 71 -6.83 0.46 -31.34
CA CYS A 71 -5.64 0.18 -30.51
C CYS A 71 -4.82 1.45 -30.30
N VAL A 72 -4.81 1.98 -29.10
CA VAL A 72 -3.97 3.13 -28.75
C VAL A 72 -2.57 2.66 -28.36
N VAL A 73 -1.58 3.03 -29.17
CA VAL A 73 -0.19 2.57 -29.08
C VAL A 73 0.69 3.74 -28.67
N ASP A 74 1.61 3.50 -27.75
CA ASP A 74 2.63 4.47 -27.33
C ASP A 74 3.80 4.46 -28.32
N ALA A 75 4.02 5.59 -29.01
CA ALA A 75 5.10 5.77 -29.96
C ALA A 75 6.50 5.65 -29.33
N THR A 76 6.64 5.86 -28.03
CA THR A 76 7.93 5.73 -27.31
C THR A 76 8.28 4.28 -26.97
N ASN A 77 7.28 3.37 -26.99
CA ASN A 77 7.42 1.96 -26.67
C ASN A 77 6.70 1.06 -27.69
N LEU A 78 6.95 1.33 -28.96
CA LEU A 78 6.22 0.72 -30.08
C LEU A 78 6.33 -0.81 -30.09
N GLU A 79 7.52 -1.37 -29.88
CA GLU A 79 7.79 -2.82 -29.91
C GLU A 79 6.88 -3.60 -28.96
N ARG A 80 6.71 -3.10 -27.77
CA ARG A 80 5.86 -3.73 -26.76
C ARG A 80 4.37 -3.65 -27.07
N ASN A 81 3.94 -2.47 -27.55
CA ASN A 81 2.53 -2.22 -27.82
C ASN A 81 2.04 -2.97 -29.06
N LEU A 82 2.93 -3.27 -30.03
CA LEU A 82 2.59 -4.06 -31.21
C LEU A 82 2.11 -5.48 -30.88
N ASN A 83 2.57 -6.04 -29.77
CA ASN A 83 2.09 -7.36 -29.30
C ASN A 83 0.57 -7.37 -29.04
N LEU A 84 0.02 -6.30 -28.45
CA LEU A 84 -1.42 -6.15 -28.27
C LEU A 84 -2.13 -5.97 -29.62
N VAL A 85 -1.54 -5.19 -30.54
CA VAL A 85 -2.11 -4.96 -31.89
C VAL A 85 -2.25 -6.28 -32.65
N PHE A 86 -1.25 -7.16 -32.58
CA PHE A 86 -1.32 -8.50 -33.18
C PHE A 86 -2.45 -9.33 -32.63
N GLN A 87 -2.62 -9.35 -31.31
CA GLN A 87 -3.69 -10.09 -30.64
C GLN A 87 -5.09 -9.54 -30.98
N VAL A 88 -5.25 -8.21 -31.09
CA VAL A 88 -6.51 -7.61 -31.49
C VAL A 88 -6.80 -7.90 -32.99
N ARG A 89 -5.79 -7.81 -33.85
CA ARG A 89 -5.92 -8.14 -35.27
C ARG A 89 -6.36 -9.58 -35.48
N ASP A 90 -5.90 -10.51 -34.67
CA ASP A 90 -6.28 -11.92 -34.73
C ASP A 90 -7.74 -12.14 -34.28
N LEU A 91 -8.33 -11.24 -33.46
CA LEU A 91 -9.71 -11.29 -33.00
C LEU A 91 -10.68 -10.54 -33.89
N THR A 92 -10.27 -9.43 -34.51
CA THR A 92 -11.14 -8.60 -35.38
C THR A 92 -10.37 -7.96 -36.52
N PRO A 93 -10.87 -8.06 -37.74
CA PRO A 93 -10.26 -7.39 -38.90
C PRO A 93 -10.48 -5.87 -38.89
N ASN A 94 -11.45 -5.37 -38.13
CA ASN A 94 -11.83 -3.96 -38.08
C ASN A 94 -11.03 -3.20 -37.04
N CYS A 95 -9.70 -3.21 -37.15
CA CYS A 95 -8.80 -2.57 -36.23
C CYS A 95 -8.15 -1.31 -36.79
N VAL A 96 -8.07 -0.24 -36.01
CA VAL A 96 -7.37 1.02 -36.32
C VAL A 96 -6.30 1.25 -35.27
N VAL A 97 -5.09 1.57 -35.67
CA VAL A 97 -3.98 1.87 -34.76
C VAL A 97 -3.86 3.37 -34.57
N CYS A 98 -4.07 3.86 -33.36
CA CYS A 98 -3.81 5.24 -32.94
C CYS A 98 -2.42 5.32 -32.34
N LEU A 99 -1.44 5.82 -33.11
CA LEU A 99 -0.04 6.00 -32.65
C LEU A 99 0.08 7.30 -31.86
N ASN A 100 -0.08 7.23 -30.57
CA ASN A 100 -0.12 8.37 -29.66
C ASN A 100 1.26 8.72 -29.09
N LEU A 101 1.40 9.90 -28.45
CA LEU A 101 2.65 10.41 -27.86
C LEU A 101 3.76 10.67 -28.91
N MET A 102 3.39 11.11 -30.10
CA MET A 102 4.35 11.44 -31.16
C MET A 102 5.27 12.60 -30.80
N ASP A 103 4.81 13.53 -29.97
CA ASP A 103 5.60 14.62 -29.38
C ASP A 103 6.71 14.08 -28.47
N GLU A 104 6.39 13.12 -27.63
CA GLU A 104 7.34 12.49 -26.71
C GLU A 104 8.35 11.62 -27.46
N ALA A 105 7.92 10.89 -28.50
CA ALA A 105 8.80 10.13 -29.37
C ALA A 105 9.79 11.06 -30.10
N ALA A 106 9.31 12.17 -30.66
CA ALA A 106 10.15 13.17 -31.31
C ALA A 106 11.15 13.82 -30.31
N PHE A 107 10.70 14.12 -29.08
CA PHE A 107 11.55 14.61 -28.01
C PHE A 107 12.67 13.63 -27.63
N ARG A 108 12.39 12.32 -27.65
CA ARG A 108 13.38 11.25 -27.42
C ARG A 108 14.25 10.95 -28.65
N GLY A 109 14.06 11.65 -29.75
CA GLY A 109 14.81 11.42 -30.99
C GLY A 109 14.34 10.20 -31.81
N ILE A 110 13.20 9.61 -31.42
CA ILE A 110 12.60 8.48 -32.12
C ILE A 110 11.74 9.05 -33.25
N ARG A 111 12.06 8.71 -34.50
CA ARG A 111 11.25 9.02 -35.67
C ARG A 111 10.61 7.76 -36.18
N ILE A 112 9.28 7.77 -36.28
CA ILE A 112 8.48 6.64 -36.75
C ILE A 112 7.86 7.02 -38.08
N ASP A 113 8.04 6.18 -39.08
CA ASP A 113 7.35 6.27 -40.35
C ASP A 113 5.99 5.57 -40.26
N ALA A 114 4.94 6.36 -40.04
CA ALA A 114 3.59 5.85 -39.84
C ALA A 114 3.06 5.16 -41.12
N ALA A 115 3.42 5.66 -42.32
CA ALA A 115 2.97 5.07 -43.58
C ALA A 115 3.59 3.68 -43.79
N ARG A 116 4.86 3.53 -43.46
CA ARG A 116 5.54 2.23 -43.48
C ARG A 116 5.02 1.27 -42.43
N LEU A 117 4.69 1.78 -41.25
CA LEU A 117 4.08 0.99 -40.17
C LEU A 117 2.69 0.46 -40.63
N GLU A 118 1.91 1.28 -41.30
CA GLU A 118 0.62 0.89 -41.91
C GLU A 118 0.77 -0.25 -42.92
N GLN A 119 1.80 -0.16 -43.78
CA GLN A 119 2.09 -1.20 -44.77
C GLN A 119 2.53 -2.52 -44.13
N GLU A 120 3.40 -2.50 -43.09
CA GLU A 120 3.88 -3.69 -42.42
C GLU A 120 2.80 -4.37 -41.55
N LEU A 121 1.90 -3.57 -40.92
CA LEU A 121 0.81 -4.12 -40.12
C LEU A 121 -0.40 -4.55 -40.98
N GLY A 122 -0.59 -3.95 -42.15
CA GLY A 122 -1.80 -4.11 -42.94
C GLY A 122 -3.05 -3.48 -42.29
N LEU A 123 -2.88 -2.55 -41.35
CA LEU A 123 -3.93 -1.87 -40.61
C LEU A 123 -3.76 -0.36 -40.73
N PRO A 124 -4.86 0.43 -40.76
CA PRO A 124 -4.75 1.89 -40.75
C PRO A 124 -4.03 2.42 -39.54
N VAL A 125 -3.04 3.29 -39.74
CA VAL A 125 -2.23 3.88 -38.65
C VAL A 125 -2.38 5.39 -38.64
N VAL A 126 -2.87 5.95 -37.55
CA VAL A 126 -3.07 7.39 -37.39
C VAL A 126 -2.14 7.95 -36.32
N PRO A 127 -1.16 8.79 -36.66
CA PRO A 127 -0.31 9.47 -35.67
C PRO A 127 -1.13 10.54 -34.95
N ALA A 128 -1.01 10.57 -33.61
CA ALA A 128 -1.77 11.48 -32.75
C ALA A 128 -0.97 12.03 -31.60
N ILE A 129 -1.38 13.21 -31.12
CA ILE A 129 -1.00 13.81 -29.83
C ILE A 129 -2.30 14.09 -29.09
N ALA A 130 -2.83 13.08 -28.42
CA ALA A 130 -4.18 13.14 -27.83
C ALA A 130 -4.36 14.29 -26.82
N ARG A 131 -3.29 14.68 -26.12
CA ARG A 131 -3.29 15.78 -25.15
C ARG A 131 -3.55 17.15 -25.81
N GLU A 132 -3.09 17.33 -27.05
CA GLU A 132 -3.20 18.57 -27.82
C GLU A 132 -4.34 18.54 -28.83
N GLY A 133 -4.99 17.38 -29.00
CA GLY A 133 -6.05 17.17 -29.99
C GLY A 133 -5.53 16.91 -31.39
N THR A 134 -4.20 16.93 -31.63
CA THR A 134 -3.60 16.74 -32.96
C THR A 134 -3.81 15.29 -33.43
N GLY A 135 -4.26 15.10 -34.69
CA GLY A 135 -4.51 13.79 -35.29
C GLY A 135 -5.85 13.15 -34.90
N LEU A 136 -6.63 13.71 -33.97
CA LEU A 136 -7.90 13.12 -33.53
C LEU A 136 -9.00 13.23 -34.61
N GLU A 137 -9.03 14.29 -35.40
CA GLU A 137 -9.96 14.42 -36.55
C GLU A 137 -9.67 13.38 -37.64
N GLN A 138 -8.39 13.15 -37.92
CA GLN A 138 -7.97 12.09 -38.84
C GLN A 138 -8.31 10.70 -38.26
N LEU A 139 -8.18 10.49 -36.95
CA LEU A 139 -8.60 9.24 -36.31
C LEU A 139 -10.10 9.00 -36.49
N MET A 140 -10.94 10.01 -36.23
CA MET A 140 -12.38 9.89 -36.42
C MET A 140 -12.77 9.64 -37.88
N SER A 141 -12.09 10.29 -38.82
CA SER A 141 -12.34 10.04 -40.27
C SER A 141 -11.99 8.61 -40.68
N THR A 142 -10.89 8.06 -40.11
CA THR A 142 -10.46 6.68 -40.35
C THR A 142 -11.43 5.68 -39.74
N ILE A 143 -11.87 5.92 -38.50
CA ILE A 143 -12.88 5.10 -37.81
C ILE A 143 -14.16 5.05 -38.63
N ALA A 144 -14.66 6.21 -39.10
CA ALA A 144 -15.85 6.30 -39.91
C ALA A 144 -15.71 5.55 -41.25
N ALA A 145 -14.55 5.62 -41.89
CA ALA A 145 -14.29 4.90 -43.15
C ALA A 145 -14.29 3.37 -42.93
N VAL A 146 -13.66 2.88 -41.88
CA VAL A 146 -13.63 1.44 -41.53
C VAL A 146 -15.03 0.94 -41.16
N ALA A 147 -15.79 1.69 -40.36
CA ALA A 147 -17.15 1.34 -39.96
C ALA A 147 -18.10 1.23 -41.19
N ARG A 148 -18.02 2.17 -42.14
CA ARG A 148 -18.83 2.13 -43.38
C ARG A 148 -18.49 0.93 -44.27
N ASN A 149 -17.22 0.53 -44.32
CA ASN A 149 -16.80 -0.65 -45.11
C ASN A 149 -17.35 -1.93 -44.49
N THR A 150 -17.40 -2.01 -43.16
CA THR A 150 -17.96 -3.15 -42.42
C THR A 150 -19.47 -3.30 -42.69
N CYS A 151 -20.23 -2.21 -42.58
CA CYS A 151 -21.66 -2.21 -42.87
C CYS A 151 -21.96 -2.60 -44.34
N SER A 152 -21.11 -2.18 -45.27
CA SER A 152 -21.30 -2.50 -46.71
C SER A 152 -20.98 -3.96 -47.05
N SER A 153 -20.03 -4.58 -46.37
CA SER A 153 -19.67 -6.01 -46.51
C SER A 153 -20.73 -6.93 -45.92
N GLN A 154 -21.29 -6.59 -44.76
CA GLN A 154 -22.40 -7.32 -44.13
C GLN A 154 -23.69 -7.22 -44.94
N ALA A 155 -24.00 -6.07 -45.54
CA ALA A 155 -25.13 -5.90 -46.43
C ALA A 155 -25.00 -6.76 -47.71
N ARG A 156 -23.79 -6.96 -48.23
CA ARG A 156 -23.53 -7.83 -49.40
C ARG A 156 -23.61 -9.32 -49.04
N ALA A 157 -23.16 -9.73 -47.88
CA ALA A 157 -23.25 -11.12 -47.41
C ALA A 157 -24.72 -11.54 -47.15
N GLY A 158 -25.52 -10.65 -46.58
CA GLY A 158 -26.97 -10.90 -46.38
C GLY A 158 -27.82 -10.95 -47.64
N PHE A 159 -27.33 -10.44 -48.78
CA PHE A 159 -28.04 -10.47 -50.06
C PHE A 159 -27.80 -11.74 -50.89
N GLN A 160 -26.78 -12.53 -50.55
CA GLN A 160 -26.47 -13.79 -51.27
C GLN A 160 -27.18 -15.03 -50.68
N THR A 161 -27.83 -14.93 -49.51
CA THR A 161 -28.52 -16.07 -48.88
C THR A 161 -30.03 -15.96 -48.82
N GLY A 162 -30.66 -14.96 -49.46
CA GLY A 162 -32.10 -14.68 -49.37
C GLY A 162 -32.84 -14.70 -50.71
N GLY A 163 -32.87 -15.86 -51.38
CA GLY A 163 -33.82 -16.13 -52.45
C GLY A 163 -35.05 -16.86 -51.91
N GLY A 164 -36.11 -16.15 -51.49
CA GLY A 164 -37.38 -16.81 -51.06
C GLY A 164 -38.40 -15.87 -50.44
N THR A 165 -39.34 -15.40 -51.31
CA THR A 165 -40.75 -15.03 -51.05
C THR A 165 -41.19 -14.16 -49.89
N GLY A 166 -41.63 -13.00 -50.24
CA GLY A 166 -42.80 -12.18 -49.88
C GLY A 166 -43.39 -12.23 -48.48
N GLY A 167 -43.45 -11.07 -47.80
CA GLY A 167 -44.31 -10.89 -46.64
C GLY A 167 -44.07 -9.57 -45.89
N ARG A 168 -44.97 -8.62 -46.12
CA ARG A 168 -45.42 -7.46 -45.30
C ARG A 168 -44.39 -6.70 -44.40
N ARG A 169 -44.20 -5.45 -44.75
CA ARG A 169 -43.70 -4.36 -43.90
C ARG A 169 -44.65 -4.14 -42.73
N GLU A 170 -44.14 -4.20 -41.53
CA GLU A 170 -44.70 -3.59 -40.34
C GLU A 170 -43.67 -2.63 -39.70
N SER A 171 -44.22 -1.56 -39.14
CA SER A 171 -43.67 -0.30 -38.69
C SER A 171 -42.46 -0.38 -37.76
N ALA A 172 -41.56 0.57 -37.95
CA ALA A 172 -40.35 0.84 -37.15
C ALA A 172 -40.60 1.02 -35.65
N GLY A 173 -40.01 0.11 -34.86
CA GLY A 173 -39.70 0.28 -33.45
C GLY A 173 -38.27 0.85 -33.24
N PRO A 174 -37.89 1.28 -32.07
CA PRO A 174 -36.59 1.90 -31.80
C PRO A 174 -35.42 0.96 -32.12
N PRO A 175 -34.20 1.48 -32.41
CA PRO A 175 -33.09 0.66 -32.89
C PRO A 175 -32.68 -0.35 -31.83
N GLY A 176 -33.15 -1.58 -32.01
CA GLY A 176 -32.85 -2.73 -31.20
C GLY A 176 -31.71 -3.53 -31.81
N LYS A 177 -30.81 -3.91 -31.00
CA LYS A 177 -29.85 -5.03 -31.04
C LYS A 177 -29.76 -5.74 -32.40
N CYS A 178 -28.67 -5.49 -33.13
CA CYS A 178 -28.20 -6.43 -34.15
C CYS A 178 -27.70 -7.68 -33.45
N SER A 179 -28.54 -8.71 -33.33
CA SER A 179 -28.13 -10.04 -32.95
C SER A 179 -27.63 -10.77 -34.19
N SER A 180 -26.36 -10.77 -34.44
CA SER A 180 -25.71 -11.80 -35.24
C SER A 180 -25.20 -12.85 -34.26
N HIS A 181 -25.94 -13.97 -34.12
CA HIS A 181 -25.41 -15.21 -33.57
C HIS A 181 -24.27 -15.67 -34.47
N ILE A 182 -23.03 -15.30 -34.11
CA ILE A 182 -21.88 -16.11 -34.43
C ILE A 182 -21.87 -17.16 -33.36
N GLU A 183 -22.03 -18.42 -33.76
CA GLU A 183 -22.10 -19.56 -32.83
C GLU A 183 -20.85 -19.53 -31.94
N GLU A 184 -21.07 -19.56 -30.65
CA GLU A 184 -20.09 -19.64 -29.55
C GLU A 184 -19.06 -20.80 -29.76
N PHE A 185 -19.24 -21.58 -30.82
CA PHE A 185 -18.56 -22.83 -31.10
C PHE A 185 -17.23 -22.70 -31.84
N GLU A 186 -17.04 -21.69 -32.73
CA GLU A 186 -15.84 -21.72 -33.60
C GLU A 186 -14.56 -21.19 -32.96
N ILE A 187 -14.62 -20.32 -31.95
CA ILE A 187 -13.41 -19.75 -31.35
C ILE A 187 -12.88 -20.65 -30.24
N GLU A 188 -13.75 -21.29 -29.45
CA GLU A 188 -13.32 -22.36 -28.51
C GLU A 188 -12.84 -23.59 -29.26
N GLU A 189 -13.39 -23.91 -30.43
CA GLU A 189 -12.98 -25.04 -31.23
C GLU A 189 -11.60 -24.81 -31.88
N LEU A 190 -11.28 -23.62 -32.39
CA LEU A 190 -9.95 -23.26 -32.87
C LEU A 190 -8.84 -23.35 -31.77
N TYR A 191 -9.23 -23.08 -30.53
CA TYR A 191 -8.33 -23.28 -29.39
C TYR A 191 -8.37 -24.72 -28.81
N ARG A 192 -9.45 -25.47 -29.06
CA ARG A 192 -9.67 -26.84 -28.57
C ARG A 192 -9.04 -27.88 -29.49
N GLU A 193 -9.08 -27.72 -30.81
CA GLU A 193 -8.47 -28.67 -31.77
C GLU A 193 -6.95 -28.77 -31.65
N GLU A 194 -6.25 -27.72 -31.14
CA GLU A 194 -4.80 -27.80 -30.85
C GLU A 194 -4.48 -28.37 -29.46
N ILE A 195 -5.47 -28.55 -28.58
CA ILE A 195 -5.29 -28.96 -27.16
C ILE A 195 -5.73 -30.40 -26.91
N GLU A 196 -6.61 -30.98 -27.74
CA GLU A 196 -7.06 -32.39 -27.59
C GLU A 196 -5.95 -33.36 -28.01
N GLY A 197 -4.97 -33.55 -27.15
CA GLY A 197 -3.92 -34.55 -27.30
C GLY A 197 -2.54 -34.17 -26.79
N ALA A 198 -2.34 -32.94 -26.34
CA ALA A 198 -1.04 -32.49 -25.84
C ALA A 198 -1.01 -32.52 -24.30
N GLU A 199 0.10 -32.96 -23.70
CA GLU A 199 0.32 -32.87 -22.27
C GLU A 199 0.36 -31.37 -21.82
N PRO A 200 0.00 -31.04 -20.54
CA PRO A 200 0.02 -29.67 -20.03
C PRO A 200 1.36 -28.93 -20.17
N SER A 201 2.46 -29.66 -20.31
CA SER A 201 3.81 -29.15 -20.61
C SER A 201 3.94 -28.62 -22.04
N ASP A 202 3.32 -29.28 -23.01
CA ASP A 202 3.43 -28.94 -24.42
C ASP A 202 2.60 -27.70 -24.78
N CYS A 203 1.45 -27.52 -24.11
CA CYS A 203 0.62 -26.31 -24.26
C CYS A 203 1.33 -25.06 -23.74
N MET A 204 2.12 -25.18 -22.66
CA MET A 204 2.90 -24.06 -22.11
C MET A 204 4.04 -23.68 -23.06
N ASP A 205 4.74 -24.66 -23.64
CA ASP A 205 5.81 -24.45 -24.63
C ASP A 205 5.29 -23.80 -25.93
N LEU A 206 4.10 -24.17 -26.38
CA LEU A 206 3.48 -23.60 -27.58
C LEU A 206 3.07 -22.13 -27.37
N ALA A 207 2.50 -21.84 -26.20
CA ALA A 207 2.13 -20.47 -25.82
C ALA A 207 3.38 -19.57 -25.71
N GLU A 208 4.47 -20.10 -25.16
CA GLU A 208 5.72 -19.38 -25.00
C GLU A 208 6.40 -19.10 -26.37
N ARG A 209 6.39 -20.07 -27.29
CA ARG A 209 6.87 -19.91 -28.66
C ARG A 209 6.08 -18.87 -29.45
N ARG A 210 4.74 -18.81 -29.31
CA ARG A 210 3.91 -17.77 -29.95
C ARG A 210 4.22 -16.36 -29.40
N ILE A 211 4.51 -16.25 -28.10
CA ILE A 211 4.96 -14.99 -27.49
C ILE A 211 6.29 -14.56 -28.09
N GLN A 212 7.24 -15.46 -28.15
CA GLN A 212 8.58 -15.18 -28.71
C GLN A 212 8.49 -14.78 -30.19
N ALA A 213 7.65 -15.46 -30.97
CA ALA A 213 7.43 -15.12 -32.38
C ALA A 213 6.80 -13.72 -32.54
N ALA A 214 5.80 -13.35 -31.73
CA ALA A 214 5.19 -12.03 -31.75
C ALA A 214 6.19 -10.92 -31.37
N TYR A 215 7.06 -11.16 -30.36
CA TYR A 215 8.12 -10.22 -30.01
C TYR A 215 9.18 -10.09 -31.10
N GLN A 216 9.58 -11.18 -31.73
CA GLN A 216 10.52 -11.14 -32.86
C GLN A 216 9.95 -10.38 -34.06
N GLU A 217 8.67 -10.57 -34.37
CA GLU A 217 7.97 -9.84 -35.44
C GLU A 217 7.85 -8.35 -35.09
N ALA A 218 7.48 -8.00 -33.85
CA ALA A 218 7.44 -6.62 -33.38
C ALA A 218 8.82 -5.95 -33.52
N SER A 219 9.88 -6.63 -33.07
CA SER A 219 11.25 -6.11 -33.16
C SER A 219 11.69 -5.93 -34.63
N ARG A 220 11.32 -6.86 -35.52
CA ARG A 220 11.56 -6.75 -36.95
C ARG A 220 10.89 -5.51 -37.54
N ILE A 221 9.60 -5.30 -37.26
CA ILE A 221 8.84 -4.15 -37.75
C ILE A 221 9.41 -2.85 -37.24
N VAL A 222 9.68 -2.77 -35.93
CA VAL A 222 10.23 -1.56 -35.30
C VAL A 222 11.59 -1.20 -35.87
N SER A 223 12.47 -2.17 -36.11
CA SER A 223 13.79 -1.94 -36.70
C SER A 223 13.73 -1.36 -38.14
N GLN A 224 12.62 -1.59 -38.84
CA GLN A 224 12.39 -1.10 -40.22
C GLN A 224 11.68 0.28 -40.24
N VAL A 225 10.84 0.54 -39.25
CA VAL A 225 9.93 1.70 -39.18
C VAL A 225 10.45 2.83 -38.30
N ALA A 226 11.15 2.48 -37.23
CA ALA A 226 11.69 3.44 -36.28
C ALA A 226 13.17 3.70 -36.54
N SER A 227 13.54 4.97 -36.64
CA SER A 227 14.94 5.41 -36.68
C SER A 227 15.26 6.20 -35.41
N GLU A 228 16.19 5.69 -34.63
CA GLU A 228 16.73 6.42 -33.48
C GLU A 228 17.93 7.28 -33.93
N LYS A 229 17.81 8.57 -33.78
CA LYS A 229 19.00 9.43 -33.83
C LYS A 229 19.58 9.52 -32.43
N PRO A 230 20.84 9.15 -32.21
CA PRO A 230 21.46 9.34 -30.91
C PRO A 230 21.40 10.82 -30.55
N LEU A 231 20.62 11.16 -29.54
CA LEU A 231 20.61 12.50 -28.97
C LEU A 231 22.00 12.75 -28.37
N GLN A 232 22.70 13.75 -28.94
CA GLN A 232 24.03 14.20 -28.43
C GLN A 232 23.96 14.85 -27.04
N GLN A 233 22.79 15.14 -26.53
CA GLN A 233 22.60 15.59 -25.14
C GLN A 233 22.19 14.39 -24.29
N LYS A 234 23.05 13.98 -23.36
CA LYS A 234 22.68 13.12 -22.24
C LYS A 234 21.57 13.85 -21.48
N ASP A 235 20.35 13.40 -21.63
CA ASP A 235 19.23 13.94 -20.88
C ASP A 235 19.55 13.85 -19.39
N PHE A 236 19.36 14.96 -18.68
CA PHE A 236 19.49 15.03 -17.21
C PHE A 236 18.68 13.90 -16.54
N THR A 237 17.56 13.50 -17.14
CA THR A 237 16.72 12.37 -16.74
C THR A 237 17.44 11.04 -16.83
N ALA A 238 18.16 10.78 -17.94
CA ALA A 238 18.94 9.55 -18.11
C ALA A 238 20.10 9.47 -17.11
N TYR A 239 20.75 10.61 -16.82
CA TYR A 239 21.82 10.63 -15.80
C TYR A 239 21.29 10.33 -14.39
N ILE A 240 20.10 10.88 -14.03
CA ILE A 240 19.47 10.57 -12.76
C ILE A 240 19.05 9.09 -12.72
N ASP A 241 18.50 8.55 -13.81
CA ASP A 241 18.09 7.15 -13.87
C ASP A 241 19.30 6.23 -13.73
N ASP A 242 20.40 6.48 -14.41
CA ASP A 242 21.64 5.72 -14.25
C ASP A 242 22.16 5.71 -12.81
N LEU A 243 22.03 6.83 -12.10
CA LEU A 243 22.45 6.94 -10.70
C LEU A 243 21.47 6.18 -9.78
N VAL A 244 20.16 6.41 -9.95
CA VAL A 244 19.10 5.88 -9.07
C VAL A 244 18.89 4.38 -9.27
N THR A 245 19.05 3.87 -10.51
CA THR A 245 18.92 2.43 -10.83
C THR A 245 20.24 1.67 -10.75
N SER A 246 21.34 2.35 -10.43
CA SER A 246 22.67 1.76 -10.28
C SER A 246 22.68 0.66 -9.21
N ARG A 247 23.27 -0.50 -9.53
CA ARG A 247 23.44 -1.60 -8.56
C ARG A 247 24.25 -1.22 -7.30
N ARG A 248 25.15 -0.22 -7.39
CA ARG A 248 26.01 0.22 -6.28
C ARG A 248 25.40 1.35 -5.47
N PHE A 249 24.79 2.34 -6.14
CA PHE A 249 24.30 3.57 -5.51
C PHE A 249 22.77 3.58 -5.35
N GLY A 250 22.02 2.81 -6.11
CA GLY A 250 20.56 2.84 -6.10
C GLY A 250 19.96 2.49 -4.73
N VAL A 251 20.40 1.38 -4.11
CA VAL A 251 19.87 0.96 -2.79
C VAL A 251 20.31 1.92 -1.67
N PRO A 252 21.60 2.33 -1.54
CA PRO A 252 22.01 3.34 -0.55
C PRO A 252 21.28 4.67 -0.69
N LEU A 253 21.09 5.17 -1.92
CA LEU A 253 20.38 6.41 -2.19
C LEU A 253 18.89 6.30 -1.80
N MET A 254 18.26 5.16 -2.11
CA MET A 254 16.90 4.85 -1.72
C MET A 254 16.74 4.88 -0.20
N LEU A 255 17.63 4.22 0.54
CA LEU A 255 17.59 4.19 2.01
C LEU A 255 17.86 5.59 2.59
N ALA A 256 18.78 6.37 2.01
CA ALA A 256 19.06 7.72 2.45
C ALA A 256 17.85 8.64 2.25
N LEU A 257 17.18 8.56 1.09
CA LEU A 257 15.97 9.36 0.82
C LEU A 257 14.81 8.94 1.73
N LEU A 258 14.58 7.64 1.90
CA LEU A 258 13.58 7.13 2.83
C LEU A 258 13.85 7.61 4.26
N GLY A 259 15.10 7.51 4.72
CA GLY A 259 15.53 8.02 6.02
C GLY A 259 15.32 9.52 6.17
N MET A 260 15.59 10.30 5.12
CA MET A 260 15.34 11.75 5.11
C MET A 260 13.83 12.06 5.22
N VAL A 261 12.98 11.36 4.49
CA VAL A 261 11.51 11.53 4.59
C VAL A 261 11.03 11.22 6.01
N PHE A 262 11.54 10.16 6.64
CA PHE A 262 11.22 9.84 8.03
C PHE A 262 11.72 10.89 9.00
N PHE A 263 12.96 11.34 8.85
CA PHE A 263 13.53 12.38 9.70
C PHE A 263 12.68 13.65 9.65
N ILE A 264 12.35 14.12 8.45
CA ILE A 264 11.47 15.30 8.26
C ILE A 264 10.11 15.07 8.91
N THR A 265 9.52 13.90 8.69
CA THR A 265 8.20 13.55 9.23
C THR A 265 8.20 13.58 10.75
N LEU A 266 9.13 12.89 11.40
CA LEU A 266 9.22 12.80 12.86
C LEU A 266 9.57 14.15 13.49
N TYR A 267 10.55 14.87 12.92
CA TYR A 267 10.97 16.17 13.45
C TYR A 267 9.85 17.22 13.35
N LEU A 268 9.24 17.34 12.18
CA LEU A 268 8.22 18.35 11.93
C LEU A 268 6.88 18.04 12.59
N SER A 269 6.56 16.78 12.85
CA SER A 269 5.30 16.37 13.48
C SER A 269 5.22 16.72 14.97
N ASN A 270 6.34 16.89 15.67
CA ASN A 270 6.33 17.16 17.11
C ASN A 270 5.55 18.43 17.47
N TYR A 271 5.81 19.53 16.77
CA TYR A 271 5.14 20.81 17.04
C TYR A 271 3.61 20.75 16.94
N PRO A 272 3.01 20.28 15.82
CA PRO A 272 1.56 20.16 15.73
C PRO A 272 1.00 19.08 16.67
N SER A 273 1.75 18.04 17.01
CA SER A 273 1.32 17.04 18.00
C SER A 273 1.18 17.66 19.39
N ASP A 274 2.19 18.41 19.84
CA ASP A 274 2.15 19.09 21.15
C ASP A 274 1.02 20.14 21.20
N LEU A 275 0.79 20.86 20.12
CA LEU A 275 -0.31 21.80 20.01
C LEU A 275 -1.67 21.08 20.14
N LEU A 276 -1.86 19.97 19.42
CA LEU A 276 -3.10 19.17 19.51
C LEU A 276 -3.29 18.60 20.91
N PHE A 277 -2.22 18.10 21.54
CA PHE A 277 -2.27 17.62 22.91
C PHE A 277 -2.73 18.70 23.87
N SER A 278 -2.19 19.91 23.77
CA SER A 278 -2.56 21.02 24.62
C SER A 278 -4.03 21.44 24.43
N LEU A 279 -4.49 21.48 23.17
CA LEU A 279 -5.89 21.80 22.83
C LEU A 279 -6.85 20.73 23.36
N PHE A 280 -6.54 19.46 23.15
CA PHE A 280 -7.38 18.36 23.64
C PHE A 280 -7.39 18.25 25.15
N SER A 281 -6.26 18.52 25.84
CA SER A 281 -6.21 18.59 27.28
C SER A 281 -7.05 19.73 27.86
N GLN A 282 -7.05 20.92 27.23
CA GLN A 282 -7.93 22.02 27.62
C GLN A 282 -9.41 21.67 27.42
N LEU A 283 -9.74 20.99 26.31
CA LEU A 283 -11.10 20.54 26.05
C LEU A 283 -11.55 19.47 27.04
N GLU A 284 -10.65 18.54 27.43
CA GLU A 284 -10.89 17.55 28.46
C GLU A 284 -11.23 18.20 29.81
N GLY A 285 -10.48 19.26 30.17
CA GLY A 285 -10.75 20.04 31.39
C GLY A 285 -12.12 20.71 31.36
N ARG A 286 -12.50 21.30 30.22
CA ARG A 286 -13.83 21.90 30.02
C ARG A 286 -14.96 20.88 30.09
N LEU A 287 -14.81 19.74 29.41
CA LEU A 287 -15.76 18.63 29.47
C LEU A 287 -15.94 18.13 30.90
N THR A 288 -14.84 17.95 31.64
CA THR A 288 -14.88 17.55 33.05
C THR A 288 -15.66 18.58 33.91
N ALA A 289 -15.38 19.86 33.72
CA ALA A 289 -16.12 20.94 34.45
C ALA A 289 -17.60 20.87 34.14
N LEU A 290 -18.01 20.74 32.89
CA LEU A 290 -19.41 20.61 32.49
C LEU A 290 -20.08 19.38 33.11
N PHE A 291 -19.41 18.21 33.11
CA PHE A 291 -19.96 16.99 33.71
C PHE A 291 -20.18 17.14 35.22
N VAL A 292 -19.27 17.86 35.90
CA VAL A 292 -19.41 18.19 37.33
C VAL A 292 -20.55 19.17 37.57
N GLU A 293 -20.69 20.22 36.75
CA GLU A 293 -21.74 21.21 36.83
C GLU A 293 -23.14 20.61 36.63
N PHE A 294 -23.28 19.69 35.69
CA PHE A 294 -24.52 18.94 35.44
C PHE A 294 -24.79 17.81 36.44
N GLY A 295 -23.92 17.58 37.41
CA GLY A 295 -24.06 16.50 38.41
C GLY A 295 -24.09 15.10 37.82
N ILE A 296 -23.46 14.90 36.67
CA ILE A 296 -23.40 13.59 36.00
C ILE A 296 -22.58 12.61 36.85
N SER A 297 -23.04 11.35 36.92
CA SER A 297 -22.37 10.30 37.67
C SER A 297 -20.87 10.23 37.33
N PRO A 298 -19.97 10.16 38.34
CA PRO A 298 -18.51 10.03 38.12
C PRO A 298 -18.13 8.85 37.23
N TRP A 299 -18.94 7.78 37.25
CA TRP A 299 -18.71 6.61 36.40
C TRP A 299 -18.93 6.91 34.92
N ILE A 300 -20.00 7.64 34.56
CA ILE A 300 -20.29 8.06 33.18
C ILE A 300 -19.22 9.04 32.70
N HIS A 301 -18.86 10.03 33.53
CA HIS A 301 -17.74 10.93 33.25
C HIS A 301 -16.45 10.17 32.97
N GLY A 302 -16.09 9.23 33.85
CA GLY A 302 -14.87 8.43 33.73
C GLY A 302 -14.85 7.63 32.41
N MET A 303 -15.95 6.96 32.07
CA MET A 303 -16.02 6.16 30.84
C MET A 303 -15.97 7.04 29.59
N LEU A 304 -16.76 8.12 29.53
CA LEU A 304 -16.89 8.94 28.31
C LEU A 304 -15.74 9.92 28.13
N VAL A 305 -15.29 10.59 29.21
CA VAL A 305 -14.24 11.61 29.13
C VAL A 305 -12.86 11.00 29.29
N LEU A 306 -12.61 10.24 30.37
CA LEU A 306 -11.30 9.68 30.67
C LEU A 306 -11.01 8.39 29.87
N GLY A 307 -12.05 7.66 29.47
CA GLY A 307 -11.93 6.46 28.62
C GLY A 307 -11.98 6.84 27.13
N VAL A 308 -13.15 7.17 26.62
CA VAL A 308 -13.35 7.37 25.17
C VAL A 308 -12.65 8.62 24.65
N TYR A 309 -12.98 9.79 25.19
CA TYR A 309 -12.44 11.05 24.69
C TYR A 309 -10.92 11.09 24.77
N ARG A 310 -10.33 10.77 25.92
CA ARG A 310 -8.86 10.78 26.12
C ARG A 310 -8.15 9.86 25.15
N THR A 311 -8.68 8.64 24.90
CA THR A 311 -8.10 7.69 23.94
C THR A 311 -8.16 8.22 22.50
N VAL A 312 -9.32 8.78 22.09
CA VAL A 312 -9.47 9.36 20.76
C VAL A 312 -8.58 10.59 20.59
N ALA A 313 -8.52 11.47 21.60
CA ALA A 313 -7.66 12.64 21.61
C ALA A 313 -6.17 12.24 21.48
N TRP A 314 -5.74 11.24 22.25
CA TRP A 314 -4.37 10.69 22.17
C TRP A 314 -4.05 10.17 20.79
N VAL A 315 -4.86 9.26 20.27
CA VAL A 315 -4.67 8.66 18.94
C VAL A 315 -4.62 9.75 17.86
N THR A 316 -5.52 10.73 17.93
CA THR A 316 -5.57 11.84 16.98
C THR A 316 -4.34 12.73 17.07
N ALA A 317 -3.90 13.11 18.26
CA ALA A 317 -2.75 14.00 18.45
C ALA A 317 -1.43 13.35 18.00
N VAL A 318 -1.27 12.04 18.20
CA VAL A 318 -0.04 11.32 17.84
C VAL A 318 -0.03 10.85 16.39
N MET A 319 -1.18 10.42 15.82
CA MET A 319 -1.22 9.87 14.47
C MET A 319 -1.40 10.93 13.37
N PHE A 320 -2.24 11.94 13.61
CA PHE A 320 -2.63 12.87 12.55
C PHE A 320 -1.46 13.71 12.01
N PRO A 321 -0.61 14.36 12.82
CA PRO A 321 0.47 15.21 12.30
C PRO A 321 1.51 14.45 11.47
N PRO A 322 2.07 13.30 11.93
CA PRO A 322 2.98 12.55 11.10
C PRO A 322 2.37 12.10 9.77
N MET A 323 1.11 11.68 9.78
CA MET A 323 0.43 11.27 8.55
C MET A 323 0.18 12.43 7.60
N ALA A 324 -0.18 13.61 8.13
CA ALA A 324 -0.40 14.83 7.36
C ALA A 324 0.87 15.36 6.69
N ILE A 325 2.06 14.97 7.18
CA ILE A 325 3.36 15.33 6.60
C ILE A 325 3.86 14.22 5.68
N PHE A 326 3.81 12.97 6.12
CA PHE A 326 4.34 11.83 5.38
C PHE A 326 3.63 11.59 4.05
N PHE A 327 2.28 11.53 4.05
CA PHE A 327 1.55 11.20 2.82
C PHE A 327 1.73 12.23 1.70
N PRO A 328 1.69 13.54 1.95
CA PRO A 328 2.01 14.50 0.90
C PRO A 328 3.41 14.36 0.32
N ILE A 329 4.44 14.21 1.17
CA ILE A 329 5.83 14.04 0.71
C ILE A 329 5.94 12.76 -0.14
N PHE A 330 5.37 11.66 0.35
CA PHE A 330 5.42 10.39 -0.36
C PHE A 330 4.66 10.43 -1.69
N THR A 331 3.50 11.08 -1.73
CA THR A 331 2.71 11.24 -2.97
C THR A 331 3.42 12.16 -3.97
N LEU A 332 4.17 13.17 -3.50
CA LEU A 332 5.03 13.97 -4.36
C LEU A 332 6.15 13.15 -5.01
N LEU A 333 6.79 12.25 -4.26
CA LEU A 333 7.80 11.32 -4.79
C LEU A 333 7.18 10.31 -5.78
N GLU A 334 5.94 9.88 -5.53
CA GLU A 334 5.15 9.04 -6.42
C GLU A 334 4.89 9.75 -7.75
N ASP A 335 4.31 10.95 -7.70
CA ASP A 335 4.00 11.77 -8.89
C ASP A 335 5.25 12.18 -9.68
N ALA A 336 6.36 12.43 -8.98
CA ALA A 336 7.65 12.71 -9.62
C ALA A 336 8.22 11.52 -10.40
N GLY A 337 7.70 10.29 -10.19
CA GLY A 337 8.17 9.07 -10.86
C GLY A 337 9.32 8.37 -10.14
N TYR A 338 9.65 8.77 -8.90
CA TYR A 338 10.75 8.13 -8.14
C TYR A 338 10.39 6.72 -7.66
N LEU A 339 9.14 6.49 -7.22
CA LEU A 339 8.75 5.20 -6.65
C LEU A 339 8.86 3.99 -7.60
N PRO A 340 8.57 4.09 -8.90
CA PRO A 340 8.85 3.00 -9.84
C PRO A 340 10.32 2.57 -9.85
N ARG A 341 11.29 3.50 -9.67
CA ARG A 341 12.72 3.19 -9.59
C ARG A 341 13.06 2.41 -8.32
N VAL A 342 12.41 2.73 -7.21
CA VAL A 342 12.51 1.95 -5.96
C VAL A 342 12.04 0.51 -6.17
N ALA A 343 10.89 0.34 -6.81
CA ALA A 343 10.35 -0.98 -7.12
C ALA A 343 11.28 -1.76 -8.05
N PHE A 344 11.84 -1.13 -9.06
CA PHE A 344 12.82 -1.73 -9.98
C PHE A 344 14.08 -2.23 -9.27
N ASN A 345 14.66 -1.41 -8.38
CA ASN A 345 15.86 -1.80 -7.63
C ASN A 345 15.65 -3.02 -6.72
N LEU A 346 14.44 -3.19 -6.18
CA LEU A 346 14.10 -4.25 -5.25
C LEU A 346 13.46 -5.48 -5.93
N ASP A 347 13.07 -5.37 -7.20
CA ASP A 347 12.35 -6.42 -7.92
C ASP A 347 13.08 -7.76 -7.90
N HIS A 348 14.39 -7.77 -8.16
CA HIS A 348 15.21 -8.97 -8.10
C HIS A 348 15.20 -9.68 -6.73
N LEU A 349 15.05 -8.92 -5.62
CA LEU A 349 14.96 -9.52 -4.28
C LEU A 349 13.58 -10.13 -4.07
N PHE A 350 12.52 -9.46 -4.51
CA PHE A 350 11.15 -9.96 -4.40
C PHE A 350 10.90 -11.18 -5.30
N GLN A 351 11.44 -11.20 -6.51
CA GLN A 351 11.34 -12.36 -7.40
C GLN A 351 11.90 -13.64 -6.78
N LYS A 352 13.03 -13.55 -6.05
CA LYS A 352 13.58 -14.70 -5.31
C LYS A 352 12.64 -15.27 -4.25
N CYS A 353 11.72 -14.45 -3.77
CA CYS A 353 10.71 -14.84 -2.77
C CYS A 353 9.33 -15.11 -3.38
N ASN A 354 9.26 -15.28 -4.72
CA ASN A 354 8.00 -15.43 -5.48
C ASN A 354 7.00 -14.28 -5.25
N GLY A 355 7.52 -13.08 -5.00
CA GLY A 355 6.80 -11.84 -4.89
C GLY A 355 7.08 -10.93 -6.10
N HIS A 356 6.43 -9.79 -6.17
CA HIS A 356 6.56 -8.80 -7.23
C HIS A 356 7.24 -7.53 -6.71
N GLY A 357 8.10 -6.88 -7.52
CA GLY A 357 8.80 -5.64 -7.15
C GLY A 357 7.87 -4.49 -6.72
N LYS A 358 6.65 -4.43 -7.24
CA LYS A 358 5.63 -3.48 -6.78
C LYS A 358 5.26 -3.65 -5.28
N GLN A 359 5.53 -4.80 -4.67
CA GLN A 359 5.38 -5.02 -3.23
C GLN A 359 6.27 -4.06 -2.41
N ALA A 360 7.43 -3.67 -2.95
CA ALA A 360 8.29 -2.66 -2.34
C ALA A 360 7.59 -1.32 -2.12
N LEU A 361 6.69 -0.93 -3.04
CA LEU A 361 5.90 0.30 -2.91
C LEU A 361 4.89 0.20 -1.77
N ALA A 362 4.19 -0.94 -1.67
CA ALA A 362 3.29 -1.21 -0.57
C ALA A 362 4.03 -1.17 0.78
N MET A 363 5.23 -1.75 0.85
CA MET A 363 6.08 -1.71 2.04
C MET A 363 6.54 -0.29 2.37
N ALA A 364 6.98 0.48 1.38
CA ALA A 364 7.41 1.86 1.58
C ALA A 364 6.28 2.74 2.15
N MET A 365 5.05 2.56 1.65
CA MET A 365 3.85 3.18 2.23
C MET A 365 3.54 2.63 3.64
N GLY A 366 3.81 1.35 3.88
CA GLY A 366 3.63 0.66 5.16
C GLY A 366 4.45 1.26 6.29
N PHE A 367 5.66 1.76 6.01
CA PHE A 367 6.48 2.48 6.98
C PHE A 367 5.77 3.74 7.52
N GLY A 368 5.01 4.44 6.69
CA GLY A 368 4.16 5.54 7.16
C GLY A 368 2.95 5.02 7.93
N CYS A 369 2.15 4.16 7.28
CA CYS A 369 0.96 3.54 7.85
C CYS A 369 0.66 2.20 7.17
N ASN A 370 0.55 1.12 7.94
CA ASN A 370 0.26 -0.21 7.39
C ASN A 370 -1.08 -0.26 6.65
N ALA A 371 -2.11 0.47 7.10
CA ALA A 371 -3.37 0.56 6.38
C ALA A 371 -3.21 1.21 4.99
N ALA A 372 -2.37 2.24 4.87
CA ALA A 372 -2.05 2.86 3.59
C ALA A 372 -1.24 1.92 2.69
N GLY A 373 -0.31 1.13 3.26
CA GLY A 373 0.43 0.09 2.55
C GLY A 373 -0.49 -0.99 1.99
N VAL A 374 -1.51 -1.41 2.73
CA VAL A 374 -2.54 -2.36 2.25
C VAL A 374 -3.31 -1.78 1.06
N VAL A 375 -3.71 -0.50 1.12
CA VAL A 375 -4.38 0.17 -0.01
C VAL A 375 -3.42 0.30 -1.21
N ALA A 376 -2.14 0.62 -0.97
CA ALA A 376 -1.14 0.72 -2.03
C ALA A 376 -0.88 -0.61 -2.74
N ALA A 377 -1.14 -1.75 -2.09
CA ALA A 377 -1.02 -3.06 -2.72
C ALA A 377 -1.98 -3.27 -3.92
N ARG A 378 -2.99 -2.39 -4.10
CA ARG A 378 -3.86 -2.36 -5.31
C ARG A 378 -3.07 -2.20 -6.61
N ILE A 379 -1.86 -1.62 -6.55
CA ILE A 379 -0.98 -1.47 -7.71
C ILE A 379 -0.48 -2.82 -8.28
N ILE A 380 -0.60 -3.89 -7.49
CA ILE A 380 -0.20 -5.24 -7.89
C ILE A 380 -1.37 -5.88 -8.63
N GLU A 381 -1.15 -6.26 -9.87
CA GLU A 381 -2.17 -6.78 -10.79
C GLU A 381 -2.65 -8.17 -10.37
N SER A 382 -1.70 -9.07 -10.07
CA SER A 382 -1.99 -10.43 -9.64
C SER A 382 -2.74 -10.46 -8.30
N PRO A 383 -3.97 -11.00 -8.22
CA PRO A 383 -4.74 -11.09 -6.96
C PRO A 383 -3.98 -11.87 -5.88
N ARG A 384 -3.24 -12.91 -6.27
CA ARG A 384 -2.41 -13.73 -5.39
C ARG A 384 -1.29 -12.91 -4.75
N GLU A 385 -0.51 -12.21 -5.56
CA GLU A 385 0.62 -11.40 -5.10
C GLU A 385 0.16 -10.19 -4.30
N ARG A 386 -0.99 -9.62 -4.69
CA ARG A 386 -1.67 -8.57 -3.93
C ARG A 386 -2.02 -9.03 -2.51
N LEU A 387 -2.58 -10.23 -2.35
CA LEU A 387 -2.87 -10.82 -1.04
C LEU A 387 -1.60 -11.07 -0.23
N ILE A 388 -0.54 -11.60 -0.84
CA ILE A 388 0.76 -11.78 -0.18
C ILE A 388 1.27 -10.42 0.33
N ALA A 389 1.26 -9.40 -0.51
CA ALA A 389 1.70 -8.05 -0.14
C ALA A 389 0.87 -7.47 1.01
N MET A 390 -0.47 -7.63 1.00
CA MET A 390 -1.35 -7.15 2.07
C MET A 390 -1.08 -7.85 3.41
N LEU A 391 -0.91 -9.17 3.39
CA LEU A 391 -0.68 -9.98 4.59
C LEU A 391 0.70 -9.75 5.21
N THR A 392 1.72 -9.53 4.38
CA THR A 392 3.11 -9.37 4.82
C THR A 392 3.48 -7.92 5.12
N ASN A 393 2.68 -6.94 4.69
CA ASN A 393 2.91 -5.52 4.98
C ASN A 393 2.95 -5.21 6.49
N THR A 394 2.34 -6.06 7.30
CA THR A 394 2.31 -5.94 8.77
C THR A 394 3.69 -5.99 9.44
N PHE A 395 4.65 -6.70 8.85
CA PHE A 395 6.01 -6.81 9.37
C PHE A 395 6.83 -5.53 9.18
N VAL A 396 6.37 -4.62 8.35
CA VAL A 396 6.97 -3.30 8.19
C VAL A 396 6.54 -2.42 9.36
N PRO A 397 7.46 -1.92 10.19
CA PRO A 397 7.10 -1.07 11.32
C PRO A 397 6.57 0.27 10.81
N CYS A 398 5.32 0.58 11.14
CA CYS A 398 4.70 1.86 10.82
C CYS A 398 5.14 2.96 11.81
N ASN A 399 4.85 4.21 11.45
CA ASN A 399 5.20 5.37 12.27
C ASN A 399 4.73 5.24 13.73
N GLY A 400 3.56 4.65 13.98
CA GLY A 400 3.04 4.44 15.33
C GLY A 400 3.80 3.42 16.18
N ARG A 401 4.66 2.59 15.58
CA ARG A 401 5.54 1.66 16.30
C ARG A 401 6.89 2.27 16.67
N PHE A 402 7.32 3.35 16.01
CA PHE A 402 8.62 3.95 16.28
C PHE A 402 8.80 4.47 17.70
N PRO A 403 7.84 5.16 18.35
CA PRO A 403 7.98 5.58 19.74
C PRO A 403 8.23 4.41 20.69
N SER A 404 7.50 3.30 20.51
CA SER A 404 7.69 2.10 21.31
C SER A 404 9.04 1.44 21.04
N LEU A 405 9.49 1.39 19.79
CA LEU A 405 10.80 0.84 19.41
C LEU A 405 11.94 1.67 20.00
N LEU A 406 11.86 2.99 19.97
CA LEU A 406 12.85 3.89 20.58
C LEU A 406 12.91 3.70 22.09
N LEU A 407 11.76 3.60 22.76
CA LEU A 407 11.72 3.34 24.20
C LEU A 407 12.34 1.99 24.54
N PHE A 408 11.90 0.91 23.89
CA PHE A 408 12.43 -0.42 24.18
C PHE A 408 13.92 -0.55 23.86
N SER A 409 14.41 0.13 22.81
CA SER A 409 15.85 0.15 22.49
C SER A 409 16.66 0.88 23.55
N SER A 410 16.12 1.95 24.14
CA SER A 410 16.78 2.67 25.21
C SER A 410 16.82 1.85 26.52
N VAL A 411 15.73 1.14 26.85
CA VAL A 411 15.67 0.20 27.97
C VAL A 411 16.64 -0.98 27.76
N PHE A 412 16.69 -1.54 26.55
CA PHE A 412 17.63 -2.59 26.16
C PHE A 412 19.07 -2.18 26.39
N TYR A 413 19.45 -0.99 25.94
CA TYR A 413 20.79 -0.46 26.12
C TYR A 413 21.18 -0.31 27.60
N HIS A 414 20.30 0.29 28.39
CA HIS A 414 20.54 0.46 29.84
C HIS A 414 20.61 -0.90 30.52
N GLY A 415 19.76 -1.85 30.19
CA GLY A 415 19.74 -3.19 30.76
C GLY A 415 21.02 -4.00 30.53
N ILE A 416 21.64 -3.88 29.32
CA ILE A 416 22.92 -4.55 29.03
C ILE A 416 24.07 -3.97 29.89
N ARG A 417 24.09 -2.66 30.07
CA ARG A 417 25.23 -1.97 30.71
C ARG A 417 25.23 -2.10 32.21
N TRP A 418 24.05 -2.08 32.84
CA TRP A 418 23.95 -1.96 34.30
C TRP A 418 23.58 -3.27 35.03
N GLY A 419 23.27 -4.33 34.27
CA GLY A 419 22.72 -5.55 34.84
C GLY A 419 21.37 -5.29 35.52
N SER A 420 20.68 -6.32 35.92
CA SER A 420 19.46 -6.23 36.74
C SER A 420 19.83 -5.94 38.21
N GLN A 421 20.37 -4.75 38.52
CA GLN A 421 20.44 -4.33 39.92
C GLN A 421 19.02 -3.95 40.37
N PRO A 422 18.45 -4.62 41.36
CA PRO A 422 17.16 -4.24 41.90
C PRO A 422 17.29 -2.83 42.50
N ALA A 423 16.58 -1.86 41.90
CA ALA A 423 16.38 -0.58 42.54
C ALA A 423 15.77 -0.83 43.90
N THR A 424 16.45 -0.39 44.95
CA THR A 424 16.01 -0.58 46.36
C THR A 424 14.56 -0.07 46.46
N HIS A 425 13.67 -0.91 46.99
CA HIS A 425 12.22 -0.71 47.11
C HIS A 425 11.78 0.63 47.75
N ALA A 426 12.68 1.36 48.38
CA ALA A 426 12.39 2.63 49.02
C ALA A 426 12.23 3.83 48.09
N ALA A 427 12.79 3.80 46.86
CA ALA A 427 12.66 4.90 45.91
C ALA A 427 11.38 4.79 45.05
N GLY A 428 10.76 3.62 44.98
CA GLY A 428 9.61 3.35 44.12
C GLY A 428 8.33 4.13 44.49
N HIS A 429 8.06 4.26 45.79
CA HIS A 429 6.82 4.90 46.26
C HIS A 429 6.82 6.43 46.18
N ALA A 430 7.97 7.08 46.23
CA ALA A 430 8.08 8.53 46.13
C ALA A 430 8.01 9.05 44.70
N LEU A 431 8.39 8.21 43.69
CA LEU A 431 8.38 8.58 42.28
C LEU A 431 7.03 8.34 41.61
N THR A 432 6.17 7.46 42.15
CA THR A 432 4.90 7.07 41.53
C THR A 432 3.85 8.21 41.51
N SER A 433 3.88 9.14 42.47
CA SER A 433 2.94 10.25 42.55
C SER A 433 3.25 11.40 41.56
N GLY A 434 4.47 11.49 41.06
CA GLY A 434 4.91 12.55 40.12
C GLY A 434 4.87 12.18 38.66
N VAL A 435 4.76 10.91 38.29
CA VAL A 435 4.90 10.43 36.89
C VAL A 435 3.69 10.79 36.03
N CYS A 436 2.52 10.94 36.64
CA CYS A 436 1.25 11.09 35.89
C CYS A 436 0.39 12.30 36.26
N THR A 437 0.80 13.14 37.21
CA THR A 437 0.06 14.35 37.54
C THR A 437 0.59 15.53 36.74
N GLY A 438 -0.20 16.03 35.78
CA GLY A 438 0.08 17.28 35.06
C GLY A 438 0.04 18.56 35.93
N LYS A 439 0.12 18.43 37.24
CA LYS A 439 0.46 19.47 38.20
C LYS A 439 1.86 19.21 38.71
N LEU A 440 2.84 19.90 38.12
CA LEU A 440 4.11 20.13 38.76
C LEU A 440 3.80 20.83 40.09
N SER A 441 3.61 20.07 41.17
CA SER A 441 3.98 20.59 42.49
C SER A 441 5.50 20.75 42.42
N VAL A 442 5.92 22.00 42.49
CA VAL A 442 7.32 22.41 42.45
C VAL A 442 8.03 21.69 43.62
N VAL A 443 8.53 20.49 43.37
CA VAL A 443 9.56 19.89 44.19
C VAL A 443 10.80 20.71 43.92
N SER A 444 11.32 21.35 44.93
CA SER A 444 12.48 22.22 44.81
C SER A 444 13.67 21.48 44.19
N PRO A 445 14.48 22.13 43.34
CA PRO A 445 15.60 21.51 42.64
C PRO A 445 16.56 20.71 43.53
N PRO A 446 16.81 21.05 44.81
CA PRO A 446 17.71 20.26 45.67
C PRO A 446 17.11 18.92 46.14
N GLU A 447 15.78 18.80 46.27
CA GLU A 447 15.16 17.51 46.66
C GLU A 447 15.08 16.53 45.48
N LEU A 448 14.92 17.02 44.24
CA LEU A 448 14.98 16.19 43.06
C LEU A 448 16.39 15.63 42.79
N ALA A 449 17.42 16.39 43.14
CA ALA A 449 18.82 15.99 43.03
C ALA A 449 19.23 14.94 44.12
N ALA A 450 18.52 14.88 45.23
CA ALA A 450 18.80 13.91 46.30
C ALA A 450 18.08 12.56 46.08
N VAL A 451 17.02 12.52 45.28
CA VAL A 451 16.22 11.31 44.96
C VAL A 451 16.68 10.64 43.67
N LEU A 452 17.37 11.34 42.79
CA LEU A 452 18.07 10.73 41.65
C LEU A 452 19.37 10.11 42.23
N PRO A 453 19.50 8.75 42.35
CA PRO A 453 20.82 8.18 42.52
C PRO A 453 21.65 8.72 41.37
N ALA A 454 22.81 9.27 41.72
CA ALA A 454 23.73 9.89 40.79
C ALA A 454 23.78 9.04 39.50
N VAL A 455 23.08 9.47 38.50
CA VAL A 455 23.29 9.00 37.13
C VAL A 455 24.70 9.46 36.86
N SER A 456 25.64 8.53 37.08
CA SER A 456 27.04 8.79 36.92
C SER A 456 27.30 9.41 35.58
N PRO A 457 28.23 10.38 35.54
CA PRO A 457 28.52 11.16 34.36
C PRO A 457 29.10 10.28 33.27
N GLU A 458 28.89 10.72 32.05
CA GLU A 458 29.78 10.48 30.95
C GLU A 458 29.58 9.20 30.12
N MET A 459 28.46 9.17 29.44
CA MET A 459 28.57 8.82 28.02
C MET A 459 28.02 9.97 27.20
N SER A 460 28.77 10.36 26.14
CA SER A 460 28.30 11.41 25.25
C SER A 460 26.90 11.02 24.73
N PRO A 461 25.93 11.92 24.72
CA PRO A 461 24.58 11.66 24.19
C PRO A 461 24.61 11.01 22.81
N ALA A 462 25.68 11.23 22.07
CA ALA A 462 25.94 10.67 20.76
C ALA A 462 26.07 9.13 20.75
N VAL A 463 26.77 8.54 21.73
CA VAL A 463 26.96 7.07 21.77
C VAL A 463 25.66 6.37 22.16
N SER A 464 24.89 6.92 23.14
CA SER A 464 23.57 6.40 23.49
C SER A 464 22.60 6.45 22.29
N ALA A 465 22.57 7.57 21.57
CA ALA A 465 21.78 7.73 20.37
C ALA A 465 22.22 6.76 19.24
N ALA A 466 23.51 6.54 19.07
CA ALA A 466 24.04 5.63 18.05
C ALA A 466 23.65 4.17 18.32
N VAL A 467 23.77 3.71 19.57
CA VAL A 467 23.42 2.32 19.93
C VAL A 467 21.91 2.10 19.87
N SER A 468 21.09 3.04 20.37
CA SER A 468 19.64 2.97 20.25
C SER A 468 19.20 3.01 18.78
N GLY A 469 19.83 3.84 17.96
CA GLY A 469 19.62 3.88 16.53
C GLY A 469 19.96 2.56 15.83
N ALA A 470 21.10 1.95 16.19
CA ALA A 470 21.49 0.64 15.65
C ALA A 470 20.53 -0.47 16.05
N ALA A 471 20.01 -0.48 17.28
CA ALA A 471 19.02 -1.45 17.74
C ALA A 471 17.68 -1.30 16.97
N VAL A 472 17.22 -0.08 16.73
CA VAL A 472 16.02 0.19 15.93
C VAL A 472 16.21 -0.25 14.49
N LEU A 473 17.36 0.07 13.87
CA LEU A 473 17.69 -0.36 12.51
C LEU A 473 17.75 -1.89 12.41
N GLY A 474 18.31 -2.55 13.42
CA GLY A 474 18.31 -4.01 13.54
C GLY A 474 16.89 -4.59 13.57
N ALA A 475 16.00 -4.01 14.38
CA ALA A 475 14.60 -4.42 14.46
C ALA A 475 13.85 -4.22 13.14
N ILE A 476 14.07 -3.09 12.47
CA ILE A 476 13.51 -2.81 11.13
C ILE A 476 14.00 -3.87 10.12
N SER A 477 15.31 -4.16 10.13
CA SER A 477 15.91 -5.16 9.25
C SER A 477 15.29 -6.55 9.46
N ILE A 478 15.08 -6.95 10.72
CA ILE A 478 14.38 -8.20 11.06
C ILE A 478 12.94 -8.19 10.51
N GLY A 479 12.22 -7.08 10.62
CA GLY A 479 10.88 -6.95 10.05
C GLY A 479 10.85 -7.12 8.53
N VAL A 480 11.80 -6.49 7.82
CA VAL A 480 11.94 -6.62 6.36
C VAL A 480 12.31 -8.06 5.96
N ILE A 481 13.27 -8.69 6.65
CA ILE A 481 13.65 -10.08 6.42
C ILE A 481 12.45 -11.00 6.67
N SER A 482 11.67 -10.75 7.74
CA SER A 482 10.45 -11.50 8.05
C SER A 482 9.41 -11.38 6.95
N THR A 483 9.29 -10.21 6.31
CA THR A 483 8.42 -10.02 5.14
C THR A 483 8.81 -10.97 4.01
N PHE A 484 10.10 -11.09 3.68
CA PHE A 484 10.58 -12.00 2.63
C PHE A 484 10.34 -13.46 2.99
N ILE A 485 10.66 -13.87 4.23
CA ILE A 485 10.46 -15.24 4.70
C ILE A 485 8.98 -15.63 4.63
N VAL A 486 8.10 -14.79 5.17
CA VAL A 486 6.66 -15.07 5.20
C VAL A 486 6.04 -14.99 3.81
N SER A 487 6.48 -14.08 2.94
CA SER A 487 6.06 -14.05 1.53
C SER A 487 6.40 -15.35 0.82
N TYR A 488 7.63 -15.85 1.00
CA TYR A 488 8.06 -17.14 0.45
C TYR A 488 7.24 -18.32 0.99
N LEU A 489 7.00 -18.36 2.31
CA LEU A 489 6.19 -19.41 2.93
C LEU A 489 4.74 -19.39 2.43
N LEU A 490 4.13 -18.22 2.35
CA LEU A 490 2.75 -18.06 1.85
C LEU A 490 2.65 -18.49 0.38
N SER A 491 3.63 -18.14 -0.44
CA SER A 491 3.65 -18.50 -1.86
C SER A 491 3.75 -20.00 -2.09
N LYS A 492 4.35 -20.74 -1.17
CA LYS A 492 4.48 -22.21 -1.26
C LYS A 492 3.37 -23.00 -0.55
N THR A 493 2.67 -22.38 0.39
CA THR A 493 1.67 -23.08 1.22
C THR A 493 0.24 -22.72 0.88
N VAL A 494 -0.20 -21.51 1.26
CA VAL A 494 -1.59 -21.08 1.18
C VAL A 494 -1.94 -20.48 -0.18
N LEU A 495 -1.02 -19.74 -0.78
CA LEU A 495 -1.20 -19.00 -2.03
C LEU A 495 -0.27 -19.56 -3.11
N LYS A 496 -0.45 -20.85 -3.44
CA LYS A 496 0.31 -21.54 -4.50
C LYS A 496 -0.02 -20.94 -5.87
N GLY A 497 0.97 -20.86 -6.76
CA GLY A 497 0.82 -20.38 -8.15
C GLY A 497 2.15 -19.92 -8.73
N VAL A 498 2.17 -19.69 -10.04
CA VAL A 498 3.32 -19.14 -10.75
C VAL A 498 3.39 -17.63 -10.52
N PRO A 499 4.56 -17.06 -10.25
CA PRO A 499 4.71 -15.61 -10.19
C PRO A 499 4.41 -14.97 -11.54
N SER A 500 3.75 -13.81 -11.53
CA SER A 500 3.49 -13.08 -12.77
C SER A 500 4.80 -12.56 -13.36
N SER A 501 5.04 -12.82 -14.63
CA SER A 501 6.15 -12.24 -15.38
C SER A 501 5.75 -10.82 -15.81
N PHE A 502 6.20 -9.81 -15.11
CA PHE A 502 5.93 -8.41 -15.45
C PHE A 502 7.22 -7.66 -15.76
N ILE A 503 7.25 -7.00 -16.90
CA ILE A 503 8.32 -6.06 -17.24
C ILE A 503 7.90 -4.68 -16.72
N MET A 504 8.67 -4.14 -15.76
CA MET A 504 8.39 -2.84 -15.16
C MET A 504 8.85 -1.72 -16.08
N GLU A 505 7.91 -0.92 -16.60
CA GLU A 505 8.23 0.32 -17.29
C GLU A 505 8.57 1.42 -16.28
N LEU A 506 9.65 2.14 -16.55
CA LEU A 506 10.02 3.33 -15.79
C LEU A 506 9.39 4.55 -16.45
N PRO A 507 8.32 5.12 -15.87
CA PRO A 507 7.71 6.32 -16.42
C PRO A 507 8.70 7.48 -16.38
N PRO A 508 8.66 8.44 -17.35
CA PRO A 508 9.52 9.62 -17.33
C PRO A 508 9.27 10.47 -16.07
N TYR A 509 10.32 11.16 -15.60
CA TYR A 509 10.15 12.12 -14.51
C TYR A 509 9.22 13.26 -14.95
N ARG A 510 8.23 13.54 -14.12
CA ARG A 510 7.26 14.62 -14.36
C ARG A 510 7.33 15.64 -13.23
N LYS A 511 7.15 16.91 -13.57
CA LYS A 511 7.00 17.95 -12.55
C LYS A 511 5.67 17.76 -11.83
N PRO A 512 5.66 17.45 -10.52
CA PRO A 512 4.42 17.20 -9.80
C PRO A 512 3.56 18.46 -9.71
N LYS A 513 2.24 18.33 -9.80
CA LYS A 513 1.30 19.42 -9.54
C LYS A 513 1.09 19.55 -8.03
N VAL A 514 2.02 20.23 -7.36
CA VAL A 514 2.17 20.25 -5.89
C VAL A 514 0.85 20.47 -5.16
N ILE A 515 0.09 21.51 -5.49
CA ILE A 515 -1.16 21.86 -4.77
C ILE A 515 -2.22 20.75 -4.92
N GLN A 516 -2.39 20.20 -6.14
CA GLN A 516 -3.38 19.14 -6.37
C GLN A 516 -2.98 17.85 -5.62
N VAL A 517 -1.70 17.53 -5.61
CA VAL A 517 -1.14 16.36 -4.90
C VAL A 517 -1.32 16.52 -3.40
N LEU A 518 -1.01 17.70 -2.83
CA LEU A 518 -1.18 17.98 -1.41
C LEU A 518 -2.64 17.83 -0.96
N VAL A 519 -3.57 18.45 -1.70
CA VAL A 519 -5.02 18.37 -1.37
C VAL A 519 -5.52 16.94 -1.45
N ARG A 520 -5.13 16.19 -2.51
CA ARG A 520 -5.52 14.78 -2.67
C ARG A 520 -4.95 13.90 -1.56
N ALA A 521 -3.65 14.03 -1.26
CA ALA A 521 -3.00 13.24 -0.22
C ALA A 521 -3.63 13.50 1.16
N PHE A 522 -3.95 14.75 1.46
CA PHE A 522 -4.60 15.11 2.71
C PHE A 522 -6.03 14.55 2.81
N LYS A 523 -6.87 14.79 1.79
CA LYS A 523 -8.28 14.40 1.80
C LYS A 523 -8.46 12.87 1.69
N ASP A 524 -7.81 12.24 0.71
CA ASP A 524 -8.10 10.86 0.35
C ASP A 524 -7.29 9.85 1.17
N ARG A 525 -6.16 10.28 1.76
CA ARG A 525 -5.30 9.38 2.55
C ARG A 525 -5.32 9.73 4.03
N THR A 526 -5.01 10.98 4.42
CA THR A 526 -4.87 11.35 5.83
C THR A 526 -6.21 11.32 6.57
N VAL A 527 -7.23 12.06 6.07
CA VAL A 527 -8.55 12.15 6.72
C VAL A 527 -9.24 10.79 6.75
N PHE A 528 -9.15 10.03 5.65
CA PHE A 528 -9.75 8.71 5.54
C PHE A 528 -9.20 7.71 6.56
N VAL A 529 -7.87 7.66 6.77
CA VAL A 529 -7.25 6.77 7.75
C VAL A 529 -7.57 7.23 9.17
N LEU A 530 -7.52 8.55 9.43
CA LEU A 530 -7.86 9.12 10.74
C LEU A 530 -9.29 8.78 11.16
N GLN A 531 -10.26 8.96 10.26
CA GLN A 531 -11.66 8.62 10.54
C GLN A 531 -11.82 7.15 10.98
N ARG A 532 -11.14 6.24 10.29
CA ARG A 532 -11.16 4.81 10.66
C ARG A 532 -10.50 4.55 12.02
N ALA A 533 -9.38 5.24 12.31
CA ALA A 533 -8.69 5.11 13.59
C ALA A 533 -9.57 5.54 14.76
N VAL A 534 -10.27 6.66 14.63
CA VAL A 534 -11.20 7.17 15.64
C VAL A 534 -12.34 6.17 15.92
N TRP A 535 -12.96 5.61 14.88
CA TRP A 535 -14.03 4.62 15.02
C TRP A 535 -13.59 3.36 15.78
N VAL A 536 -12.33 2.95 15.64
CA VAL A 536 -11.80 1.76 16.35
C VAL A 536 -11.31 2.15 17.75
N ALA A 537 -10.73 3.35 17.92
CA ALA A 537 -10.17 3.79 19.20
C ALA A 537 -11.25 4.10 20.26
N ALA A 538 -12.39 4.65 19.86
CA ALA A 538 -13.44 5.05 20.79
C ALA A 538 -13.98 3.88 21.65
N PRO A 539 -14.46 2.75 21.10
CA PRO A 539 -14.92 1.61 21.91
C PRO A 539 -13.81 0.97 22.72
N CYS A 540 -12.58 0.91 22.20
CA CYS A 540 -11.46 0.35 22.93
C CYS A 540 -11.04 1.21 24.13
N GLY A 541 -11.14 2.53 24.01
CA GLY A 541 -10.91 3.44 25.14
C GLY A 541 -11.93 3.20 26.27
N ALA A 542 -13.22 3.00 25.94
CA ALA A 542 -14.24 2.63 26.90
C ALA A 542 -13.92 1.28 27.59
N ILE A 543 -13.56 0.26 26.81
CA ILE A 543 -13.20 -1.07 27.35
C ILE A 543 -11.98 -0.98 28.26
N THR A 544 -10.92 -0.29 27.83
CA THR A 544 -9.69 -0.13 28.62
C THR A 544 -9.98 0.57 29.94
N TRP A 545 -10.78 1.64 29.92
CA TRP A 545 -11.17 2.34 31.15
C TRP A 545 -12.01 1.45 32.07
N LEU A 546 -12.98 0.70 31.53
CA LEU A 546 -13.77 -0.27 32.29
C LEU A 546 -12.89 -1.30 32.99
N LEU A 547 -11.94 -1.91 32.26
CA LEU A 547 -11.03 -2.91 32.82
C LEU A 547 -10.14 -2.33 33.93
N ALA A 548 -9.72 -1.07 33.81
CA ALA A 548 -8.87 -0.41 34.80
C ALA A 548 -9.63 0.05 36.05
N ASN A 549 -10.94 0.33 35.95
CA ASN A 549 -11.73 0.88 37.06
C ASN A 549 -12.74 -0.11 37.65
N THR A 550 -12.82 -1.34 37.14
CA THR A 550 -13.63 -2.41 37.72
C THR A 550 -12.78 -3.28 38.64
N TRP A 551 -13.16 -3.38 39.89
CA TRP A 551 -12.45 -4.16 40.91
C TRP A 551 -13.11 -5.53 41.12
N LEU A 552 -12.31 -6.56 41.12
CA LEU A 552 -12.71 -7.94 41.41
C LEU A 552 -11.77 -8.56 42.43
N GLY A 553 -12.29 -8.91 43.61
CA GLY A 553 -11.47 -9.60 44.63
C GLY A 553 -10.23 -8.83 45.14
N GLY A 554 -10.29 -7.49 45.19
CA GLY A 554 -9.17 -6.65 45.68
C GLY A 554 -8.15 -6.23 44.63
N GLN A 555 -8.35 -6.65 43.35
CA GLN A 555 -7.52 -6.25 42.22
C GLN A 555 -8.39 -5.64 41.10
N THR A 556 -7.80 -4.78 40.29
CA THR A 556 -8.47 -4.31 39.06
C THR A 556 -8.64 -5.47 38.08
N LEU A 557 -9.71 -5.45 37.29
CA LEU A 557 -9.92 -6.47 36.25
C LEU A 557 -8.77 -6.47 35.22
N LEU A 558 -8.18 -5.31 34.98
CA LEU A 558 -6.95 -5.17 34.18
C LEU A 558 -5.79 -5.97 34.77
N GLY A 559 -5.56 -5.84 36.09
CA GLY A 559 -4.51 -6.58 36.81
C GLY A 559 -4.77 -8.10 36.82
N ALA A 560 -6.02 -8.52 37.02
CA ALA A 560 -6.40 -9.93 36.97
C ALA A 560 -6.16 -10.56 35.57
N LEU A 561 -6.50 -9.84 34.50
CA LEU A 561 -6.22 -10.28 33.12
C LEU A 561 -4.71 -10.32 32.83
N ALA A 562 -3.96 -9.33 33.30
CA ALA A 562 -2.50 -9.33 33.18
C ALA A 562 -1.88 -10.54 33.90
N ALA A 563 -2.35 -10.85 35.12
CA ALA A 563 -1.91 -12.03 35.86
C ALA A 563 -2.22 -13.35 35.12
N LEU A 564 -3.40 -13.44 34.50
CA LEU A 564 -3.80 -14.60 33.68
C LEU A 564 -2.88 -14.78 32.45
N LEU A 565 -2.46 -13.68 31.83
CA LEU A 565 -1.57 -13.69 30.65
C LEU A 565 -0.08 -13.88 31.03
N ASN A 566 0.29 -13.75 32.28
CA ASN A 566 1.68 -13.81 32.73
C ASN A 566 2.41 -15.13 32.39
N PRO A 567 1.79 -16.34 32.48
CA PRO A 567 2.45 -17.57 32.05
C PRO A 567 2.85 -17.55 30.57
N VAL A 568 1.94 -17.06 29.72
CA VAL A 568 2.19 -16.93 28.27
C VAL A 568 3.23 -15.85 28.00
N GLY A 569 3.13 -14.71 28.69
CA GLY A 569 4.12 -13.63 28.61
C GLY A 569 5.53 -14.13 28.90
N ARG A 570 5.73 -14.85 30.02
CA ARG A 570 7.04 -15.40 30.41
C ARG A 570 7.62 -16.38 29.40
N MET A 571 6.80 -17.17 28.72
CA MET A 571 7.27 -18.03 27.62
C MET A 571 7.83 -17.23 26.43
N LEU A 572 7.30 -16.05 26.20
CA LEU A 572 7.72 -15.12 25.14
C LEU A 572 8.83 -14.15 25.60
N GLY A 573 9.26 -14.21 26.86
CA GLY A 573 10.20 -13.25 27.43
C GLY A 573 9.58 -11.87 27.69
N LEU A 574 8.26 -11.83 27.83
CA LEU A 574 7.45 -10.66 28.18
C LEU A 574 6.80 -10.88 29.53
N ASP A 575 6.20 -9.84 30.10
CA ASP A 575 5.28 -9.99 31.22
C ASP A 575 3.81 -9.90 30.78
N GLY A 576 2.90 -10.27 31.67
CA GLY A 576 1.48 -10.26 31.35
C GLY A 576 0.91 -8.86 31.14
N VAL A 577 1.51 -7.83 31.74
CA VAL A 577 1.08 -6.43 31.62
C VAL A 577 1.37 -5.91 30.22
N ILE A 578 2.60 -6.08 29.72
CA ILE A 578 2.96 -5.60 28.39
C ILE A 578 2.23 -6.40 27.29
N LEU A 579 2.02 -7.71 27.50
CA LEU A 579 1.26 -8.52 26.57
C LEU A 579 -0.21 -8.06 26.48
N LEU A 580 -0.83 -7.77 27.65
CA LEU A 580 -2.17 -7.19 27.70
C LEU A 580 -2.22 -5.80 27.07
N ALA A 581 -1.18 -4.98 27.26
CA ALA A 581 -1.08 -3.65 26.67
C ALA A 581 -1.02 -3.72 25.13
N PHE A 582 -0.34 -4.71 24.54
CA PHE A 582 -0.36 -4.94 23.09
C PHE A 582 -1.75 -5.37 22.60
N ILE A 583 -2.47 -6.19 23.37
CA ILE A 583 -3.85 -6.60 23.01
C ILE A 583 -4.80 -5.40 23.06
N LEU A 584 -4.76 -4.61 24.13
CA LEU A 584 -5.59 -3.41 24.28
C LEU A 584 -5.13 -2.27 23.35
N GLY A 585 -3.87 -2.27 22.94
CA GLY A 585 -3.30 -1.40 21.91
C GLY A 585 -3.69 -1.75 20.48
N PHE A 586 -4.52 -2.77 20.27
CA PHE A 586 -5.01 -3.16 18.94
C PHE A 586 -5.60 -2.02 18.10
N PRO A 587 -6.33 -1.03 18.63
CA PRO A 587 -6.81 0.11 17.86
C PRO A 587 -5.70 0.92 17.21
N ALA A 588 -4.64 1.19 17.98
CA ALA A 588 -3.51 2.02 17.59
C ALA A 588 -2.28 1.63 18.43
N ASN A 589 -1.17 1.32 17.76
CA ASN A 589 0.06 0.87 18.44
C ASN A 589 0.66 1.93 19.39
N GLU A 590 0.31 3.18 19.19
CA GLU A 590 0.78 4.33 19.99
C GLU A 590 0.29 4.32 21.44
N ILE A 591 -0.85 3.65 21.72
CA ILE A 591 -1.42 3.60 23.06
C ILE A 591 -0.87 2.45 23.91
N VAL A 592 -0.02 1.58 23.35
CA VAL A 592 0.56 0.43 24.08
C VAL A 592 1.32 0.89 25.33
N ILE A 593 2.21 1.88 25.20
CA ILE A 593 3.02 2.39 26.32
C ILE A 593 2.16 3.08 27.39
N PRO A 594 1.24 4.01 27.05
CA PRO A 594 0.30 4.58 28.01
C PRO A 594 -0.53 3.54 28.78
N ILE A 595 -0.99 2.48 28.10
CA ILE A 595 -1.75 1.40 28.74
C ILE A 595 -0.84 0.57 29.67
N ALA A 596 0.38 0.25 29.24
CA ALA A 596 1.33 -0.47 30.07
C ALA A 596 1.66 0.31 31.35
N LEU A 597 1.96 1.60 31.24
CA LEU A 597 2.21 2.48 32.39
C LEU A 597 0.99 2.58 33.32
N MET A 598 -0.21 2.74 32.77
CA MET A 598 -1.46 2.74 33.52
C MET A 598 -1.60 1.44 34.37
N ALA A 599 -1.29 0.29 33.78
CA ALA A 599 -1.39 -1.00 34.43
C ALA A 599 -0.30 -1.19 35.52
N TYR A 600 0.96 -0.83 35.23
CA TYR A 600 2.04 -0.91 36.20
C TYR A 600 1.84 0.01 37.41
N LEU A 601 1.35 1.22 37.18
CA LEU A 601 1.09 2.19 38.22
C LEU A 601 -0.29 2.00 38.88
N SER A 602 -1.07 1.01 38.47
CA SER A 602 -2.44 0.75 38.95
C SER A 602 -3.34 2.00 38.88
N GLN A 603 -3.17 2.83 37.85
CA GLN A 603 -3.95 4.04 37.67
C GLN A 603 -5.20 3.75 36.85
N GLY A 604 -6.30 4.40 37.19
CA GLY A 604 -7.59 4.23 36.50
C GLY A 604 -7.67 4.90 35.13
N THR A 605 -6.62 5.58 34.67
CA THR A 605 -6.60 6.35 33.42
C THR A 605 -5.25 6.25 32.73
N MET A 606 -5.25 6.37 31.39
CA MET A 606 -4.02 6.43 30.61
C MET A 606 -3.16 7.63 31.02
N CYS A 607 -1.86 7.38 31.11
CA CYS A 607 -0.87 8.25 31.71
C CYS A 607 0.12 8.72 30.66
N GLN A 608 0.39 10.03 30.64
CA GLN A 608 1.45 10.58 29.82
C GLN A 608 2.76 10.58 30.62
N PRO A 609 3.83 9.93 30.14
CA PRO A 609 5.09 9.93 30.87
C PRO A 609 5.73 11.32 30.88
N ALA A 610 6.13 11.77 32.04
CA ALA A 610 6.78 13.08 32.23
C ALA A 610 8.18 13.13 31.57
N SER A 611 8.90 12.01 31.54
CA SER A 611 10.22 11.89 30.92
C SER A 611 10.55 10.42 30.60
N LEU A 612 11.49 10.19 29.68
CA LEU A 612 12.02 8.84 29.38
C LEU A 612 12.63 8.17 30.62
N GLY A 613 13.33 8.94 31.47
CA GLY A 613 13.91 8.42 32.71
C GLY A 613 12.87 7.91 33.70
N ALA A 614 11.72 8.57 33.81
CA ALA A 614 10.60 8.13 34.63
C ALA A 614 10.02 6.79 34.13
N VAL A 615 9.90 6.62 32.81
CA VAL A 615 9.46 5.35 32.23
C VAL A 615 10.46 4.24 32.51
N HIS A 616 11.76 4.49 32.35
CA HIS A 616 12.81 3.51 32.68
C HIS A 616 12.71 3.05 34.12
N SER A 617 12.59 3.97 35.10
CA SER A 617 12.49 3.62 36.52
C SER A 617 11.27 2.73 36.80
N VAL A 618 10.12 3.01 36.20
CA VAL A 618 8.91 2.19 36.32
C VAL A 618 9.12 0.79 35.73
N LEU A 619 9.70 0.67 34.56
CA LEU A 619 9.90 -0.62 33.91
C LEU A 619 10.93 -1.49 34.71
N PHE A 620 12.05 -0.91 35.10
CA PHE A 620 13.05 -1.64 35.88
C PHE A 620 12.56 -2.03 37.29
N SER A 621 11.74 -1.19 37.95
CA SER A 621 11.14 -1.56 39.26
C SER A 621 10.17 -2.74 39.15
N HIS A 622 9.61 -3.00 37.96
CA HIS A 622 8.76 -4.15 37.68
C HIS A 622 9.51 -5.35 37.06
N GLY A 623 10.85 -5.36 37.18
CA GLY A 623 11.69 -6.52 36.84
C GLY A 623 12.03 -6.64 35.34
N TRP A 624 11.94 -5.55 34.58
CA TRP A 624 12.39 -5.56 33.20
C TRP A 624 13.90 -5.76 33.09
N THR A 625 14.30 -6.66 32.20
CA THR A 625 15.70 -6.94 31.87
C THR A 625 15.98 -6.51 30.42
N TRP A 626 17.25 -6.55 30.02
CA TRP A 626 17.63 -6.35 28.62
C TRP A 626 16.92 -7.34 27.67
N LEU A 627 16.69 -8.58 28.12
CA LEU A 627 16.03 -9.62 27.35
C LEU A 627 14.53 -9.33 27.18
N THR A 628 13.87 -8.83 28.25
CA THR A 628 12.48 -8.37 28.19
C THR A 628 12.32 -7.21 27.21
N ALA A 629 13.24 -6.24 27.26
CA ALA A 629 13.23 -5.11 26.34
C ALA A 629 13.45 -5.54 24.87
N LEU A 630 14.39 -6.47 24.64
CA LEU A 630 14.61 -7.05 23.29
C LEU A 630 13.38 -7.82 22.81
N SER A 631 12.78 -8.63 23.68
CA SER A 631 11.56 -9.38 23.36
C SER A 631 10.39 -8.45 23.03
N ALA A 632 10.20 -7.38 23.81
CA ALA A 632 9.16 -6.37 23.55
C ALA A 632 9.41 -5.60 22.24
N MET A 633 10.66 -5.29 21.92
CA MET A 633 11.04 -4.64 20.68
C MET A 633 10.73 -5.54 19.46
N LEU A 634 11.13 -6.81 19.50
CA LEU A 634 10.85 -7.78 18.44
C LEU A 634 9.35 -8.04 18.31
N PHE A 635 8.65 -8.21 19.43
CA PHE A 635 7.20 -8.38 19.43
C PHE A 635 6.50 -7.16 18.82
N SER A 636 6.94 -5.94 19.16
CA SER A 636 6.40 -4.71 18.56
C SER A 636 6.53 -4.67 17.04
N VAL A 637 7.59 -5.24 16.45
CA VAL A 637 7.75 -5.31 14.99
C VAL A 637 6.93 -6.43 14.37
N LEU A 638 6.90 -7.61 15.00
CA LEU A 638 6.40 -8.85 14.39
C LEU A 638 4.95 -9.19 14.74
N HIS A 639 4.34 -8.54 15.74
CA HIS A 639 2.98 -8.85 16.17
C HIS A 639 1.91 -8.40 15.16
N PHE A 640 0.66 -8.73 15.43
CA PHE A 640 -0.49 -8.40 14.60
C PHE A 640 -0.62 -6.89 14.30
N PRO A 641 -1.24 -6.51 13.16
CA PRO A 641 -1.44 -5.11 12.78
C PRO A 641 -2.52 -4.45 13.64
N CYS A 642 -2.54 -3.12 13.65
CA CYS A 642 -3.62 -2.37 14.30
C CYS A 642 -4.99 -2.63 13.65
N GLY A 643 -6.06 -2.41 14.41
CA GLY A 643 -7.44 -2.64 13.98
C GLY A 643 -7.83 -1.91 12.70
N THR A 644 -7.30 -0.71 12.50
CA THR A 644 -7.47 0.06 11.26
C THR A 644 -6.93 -0.69 10.04
N THR A 645 -5.76 -1.33 10.18
CA THR A 645 -5.16 -2.14 9.10
C THR A 645 -5.99 -3.39 8.83
N VAL A 646 -6.42 -4.12 9.87
CA VAL A 646 -7.28 -5.31 9.73
C VAL A 646 -8.59 -4.97 9.03
N TYR A 647 -9.23 -3.87 9.44
CA TYR A 647 -10.44 -3.39 8.79
C TYR A 647 -10.20 -3.02 7.32
N THR A 648 -9.02 -2.46 7.02
CA THR A 648 -8.64 -2.14 5.63
C THR A 648 -8.46 -3.42 4.82
N VAL A 649 -7.75 -4.43 5.33
CA VAL A 649 -7.64 -5.75 4.67
C VAL A 649 -9.01 -6.35 4.39
N TYR A 650 -9.95 -6.28 5.35
CA TYR A 650 -11.32 -6.74 5.14
C TYR A 650 -12.02 -5.99 4.00
N LYS A 651 -11.91 -4.67 3.96
CA LYS A 651 -12.50 -3.83 2.90
C LYS A 651 -11.90 -4.12 1.52
N GLU A 652 -10.58 -4.35 1.44
CA GLU A 652 -9.87 -4.59 0.18
C GLU A 652 -10.12 -6.01 -0.38
N THR A 653 -10.29 -6.99 0.51
CA THR A 653 -10.46 -8.39 0.10
C THR A 653 -11.91 -8.87 0.09
N GLY A 654 -12.83 -8.12 0.71
CA GLY A 654 -14.23 -8.54 0.93
C GLY A 654 -14.38 -9.78 1.83
N SER A 655 -13.31 -10.29 2.41
CA SER A 655 -13.28 -11.59 3.09
C SER A 655 -12.83 -11.50 4.54
N LYS A 656 -13.68 -11.97 5.46
CA LYS A 656 -13.35 -12.11 6.90
C LYS A 656 -12.18 -13.06 7.13
N LYS A 657 -12.00 -14.08 6.26
CA LYS A 657 -10.92 -15.06 6.36
C LYS A 657 -9.55 -14.39 6.21
N TRP A 658 -9.37 -13.52 5.21
CA TRP A 658 -8.10 -12.83 4.99
C TRP A 658 -7.81 -11.78 6.06
N ALA A 659 -8.85 -11.11 6.57
CA ALA A 659 -8.72 -10.21 7.72
C ALA A 659 -8.26 -10.97 8.98
N LEU A 660 -8.81 -12.15 9.26
CA LEU A 660 -8.36 -12.98 10.38
C LEU A 660 -6.92 -13.48 10.17
N LEU A 661 -6.57 -13.94 8.98
CA LEU A 661 -5.22 -14.40 8.66
C LEU A 661 -4.18 -13.27 8.79
N SER A 662 -4.54 -12.01 8.53
CA SER A 662 -3.66 -10.86 8.75
C SER A 662 -3.32 -10.62 10.24
N ILE A 663 -4.10 -11.18 11.18
CA ILE A 663 -3.81 -11.19 12.62
C ILE A 663 -3.00 -12.43 12.99
N VAL A 664 -3.47 -13.61 12.56
CA VAL A 664 -2.93 -14.91 13.00
C VAL A 664 -1.52 -15.15 12.48
N ILE A 665 -1.25 -14.85 11.21
CA ILE A 665 0.07 -15.11 10.61
C ILE A 665 1.20 -14.33 11.32
N PRO A 666 1.11 -13.01 11.52
CA PRO A 666 2.13 -12.27 12.24
C PRO A 666 2.26 -12.69 13.71
N LEU A 667 1.13 -12.96 14.37
CA LEU A 667 1.14 -13.40 15.78
C LEU A 667 1.87 -14.73 15.96
N VAL A 668 1.55 -15.73 15.15
CA VAL A 668 2.22 -17.04 15.19
C VAL A 668 3.71 -16.89 14.88
N PHE A 669 4.06 -16.11 13.86
CA PHE A 669 5.46 -15.86 13.52
C PHE A 669 6.21 -15.17 14.65
N ALA A 670 5.63 -14.15 15.28
CA ALA A 670 6.20 -13.47 16.42
C ALA A 670 6.43 -14.43 17.61
N CYS A 671 5.45 -15.26 17.94
CA CYS A 671 5.58 -16.27 19.01
C CYS A 671 6.72 -17.25 18.71
N ILE A 672 6.85 -17.75 17.47
CA ILE A 672 7.93 -18.67 17.09
C ILE A 672 9.30 -17.99 17.28
N VAL A 673 9.46 -16.77 16.77
CA VAL A 673 10.73 -16.02 16.88
C VAL A 673 11.10 -15.77 18.33
N LEU A 674 10.16 -15.36 19.18
CA LEU A 674 10.41 -15.07 20.58
C LEU A 674 10.71 -16.33 21.39
N VAL A 675 10.00 -17.42 21.20
CA VAL A 675 10.29 -18.70 21.86
C VAL A 675 11.69 -19.18 21.47
N PHE A 676 12.05 -19.04 20.20
CA PHE A 676 13.39 -19.40 19.73
C PHE A 676 14.48 -18.52 20.37
N LEU A 677 14.23 -17.22 20.49
CA LEU A 677 15.12 -16.29 21.18
C LEU A 677 15.32 -16.70 22.64
N GLN A 678 14.22 -16.97 23.37
CA GLN A 678 14.28 -17.38 24.78
C GLN A 678 15.05 -18.69 24.94
N LEU A 679 14.83 -19.66 24.06
CA LEU A 679 15.54 -20.93 24.08
C LEU A 679 17.04 -20.73 23.82
N ALA A 680 17.40 -19.92 22.82
CA ALA A 680 18.79 -19.61 22.47
C ALA A 680 19.52 -18.94 23.66
N VAL A 681 18.89 -17.96 24.32
CA VAL A 681 19.48 -17.27 25.48
C VAL A 681 19.66 -18.23 26.69
N ARG A 682 18.70 -19.12 26.92
CA ARG A 682 18.82 -20.15 28.00
C ARG A 682 19.94 -21.14 27.70
N LEU A 683 20.12 -21.56 26.45
CA LEU A 683 21.17 -22.49 26.04
C LEU A 683 22.57 -21.87 26.10
N THR A 684 22.69 -20.57 25.85
CA THR A 684 23.98 -19.84 25.93
C THR A 684 24.33 -19.36 27.31
N GLY A 685 23.43 -19.50 28.30
CA GLY A 685 23.67 -19.07 29.69
C GLY A 685 23.79 -17.55 29.86
N LEU A 686 23.31 -16.77 28.87
CA LEU A 686 23.35 -15.30 28.90
C LEU A 686 22.12 -14.66 29.58
N GLY A 687 21.21 -15.46 30.13
CA GLY A 687 19.94 -15.01 30.70
C GLY A 687 19.91 -15.00 32.19
#